data_54cf7ba6f20823c4d14481ba698341a6
#
_entry.id   54cf7ba6f20823c4d14481ba698341a6
#
_cell.length_a   1.000
_cell.length_b   1.000
_cell.length_c   1.000
_cell.angle_alpha   90.00
_cell.angle_beta   90.00
_cell.angle_gamma   90.00
#
_symmetry.space_group_name_H-M   'P 1'
#
loop_
_entity.id
_entity.type
_entity.pdbx_description
1 polymer ?
#
loop_
_entity_poly.entity_id
_entity_poly.type
_entity_poly.pdbx_seq_one_letter_code
_entity_poly.pdbx_strand_id
1 'polypeptide(L)'
;VVNSAVHSHTPELLVSEVRGLVVRQVLLHRTEVAEAAAMRVTRQCFDPAGRMIAATDPRLANANRSTVYSLGGNALATESVDAGWRVALFGEAGQVLNGWDARGKERQLEYDLLLRLRNIIEQNRCAERFTYGQKDAAGHNQCNQLVRHDDTAGSRLLQDYSLHGSVLSETRHFMLAAEAADWPSAEPDRNELVEPAGLQTCRVFNAQGEVLTQTDASGNSQLSTHNLAGQLHSADLILNGSMHARTLVSAIRYNAFNQVEQETAGNGVVSIYAYDQQDGRLIGLSAISADGTLLQQLNYSYDPVGNILLVNDASQPDRYCDNQLIEPISHYRYDTLYQLIEATGREVRNGATHGPALPGLQPLPTLDPCQVSNYTQRYSYDAAGNLLQMRHEGAHNFTRNMHVAPDSNRSLPDDDGDVDFATSFDANGNLLQLVRGQVMGWDARNQLQHITTVQREDGSNDDERYVYDGQGQRCRLISTAQASGRTLINEVRYLPGLEIRTTADGEILHVITAQAGRNSVRVLHWEAGKPGAVENDQVRYSLGDHLGSSTLELDQQGGLISQESYYPFGGTAWWAARSAVEAKYKTVRYSGKERDASGLYYYGFRYYAPWLQRWINPDPAGDVDGLNAYNFVSNNPAMLIDKDGRVGERIAAAYAPNEPALPSYFKDTYLSEASNDQMIADARAEALWNDPPRFLGAGYAYVPAWYYNANLQQRIDLLNERSWMRHGIVTTLFNHDHDPVKKPYEITSRHWNNVDEFTNTYTPEKWMIQSNFKASKSNDYHASDVIRYQYETVSKSLGFFGVLPSRVENQYVMNTKTLSTTSGLESSTPHLLDLYLNETPIGKGTSISLTEFQMEAMWVQRQIDPVLDPISHFTLGVKPINHFKL
;
A
#
# COMPACT_ATOMS: atom_id res chain seq x y z
N VAL A 1 -23.25 -5.72 -22.56
CA VAL A 1 -22.44 -5.98 -23.77
C VAL A 1 -21.24 -5.06 -23.66
N VAL A 2 -20.06 -5.66 -23.50
CA VAL A 2 -18.80 -4.93 -23.45
C VAL A 2 -18.61 -4.23 -24.79
N ASN A 3 -18.60 -2.92 -24.82
CA ASN A 3 -18.31 -2.19 -26.05
C ASN A 3 -16.78 -2.13 -26.25
N SER A 4 -16.16 -3.27 -26.53
CA SER A 4 -14.73 -3.36 -26.82
C SER A 4 -14.33 -2.51 -28.04
N ALA A 5 -15.28 -2.12 -28.84
CA ALA A 5 -15.07 -1.28 -30.03
C ALA A 5 -14.56 0.13 -29.66
N VAL A 6 -14.87 0.63 -28.45
CA VAL A 6 -14.35 1.95 -28.02
C VAL A 6 -12.83 1.94 -27.91
N HIS A 7 -12.22 0.80 -27.55
CA HIS A 7 -10.78 0.64 -27.41
C HIS A 7 -10.08 0.27 -28.74
N SER A 8 -10.82 0.12 -29.82
CA SER A 8 -10.23 -0.21 -31.13
C SER A 8 -9.36 0.95 -31.63
N HIS A 9 -8.12 0.65 -32.00
CA HIS A 9 -7.15 1.64 -32.51
C HIS A 9 -6.80 2.76 -31.52
N THR A 10 -6.80 2.46 -30.23
CA THR A 10 -6.39 3.40 -29.17
C THR A 10 -5.21 2.83 -28.36
N PRO A 11 -4.06 2.51 -28.98
CA PRO A 11 -2.91 2.05 -28.26
C PRO A 11 -2.29 3.17 -27.41
N GLU A 12 -1.61 2.78 -26.36
CA GLU A 12 -0.64 3.64 -25.70
C GLU A 12 0.65 3.66 -26.52
N LEU A 13 1.22 4.84 -26.68
CA LEU A 13 2.49 5.01 -27.41
C LEU A 13 3.52 5.65 -26.47
N LEU A 14 4.65 4.98 -26.30
CA LEU A 14 5.79 5.49 -25.56
C LEU A 14 6.88 5.91 -26.53
N VAL A 15 7.33 7.15 -26.42
CA VAL A 15 8.42 7.71 -27.22
C VAL A 15 9.63 7.88 -26.33
N SER A 16 10.69 7.15 -26.64
CA SER A 16 11.94 7.23 -25.90
C SER A 16 13.01 7.96 -26.68
N GLU A 17 13.89 8.67 -26.00
CA GLU A 17 15.11 9.21 -26.56
C GLU A 17 16.20 8.13 -26.70
N VAL A 18 17.34 8.50 -27.26
CA VAL A 18 18.46 7.57 -27.56
C VAL A 18 19.03 6.84 -26.31
N ARG A 19 18.83 7.38 -25.13
CA ARG A 19 19.23 6.74 -23.86
C ARG A 19 18.18 5.77 -23.32
N GLY A 20 17.05 5.59 -24.03
CA GLY A 20 15.95 4.74 -23.60
C GLY A 20 14.98 5.40 -22.63
N LEU A 21 15.16 6.68 -22.29
CA LEU A 21 14.26 7.39 -21.37
C LEU A 21 12.98 7.82 -22.10
N VAL A 22 11.83 7.57 -21.48
CA VAL A 22 10.54 7.92 -22.07
C VAL A 22 10.34 9.44 -21.96
N VAL A 23 10.35 10.12 -23.11
CA VAL A 23 10.16 11.57 -23.20
C VAL A 23 8.73 11.98 -23.52
N ARG A 24 7.92 11.05 -24.01
CA ARG A 24 6.48 11.28 -24.24
C ARG A 24 5.73 9.98 -24.04
N GLN A 25 4.58 10.11 -23.39
CA GLN A 25 3.54 9.10 -23.34
C GLN A 25 2.34 9.67 -24.06
N VAL A 26 1.80 8.93 -25.01
CA VAL A 26 0.63 9.35 -25.80
C VAL A 26 -0.49 8.37 -25.55
N LEU A 27 -1.55 8.84 -24.94
CA LEU A 27 -2.78 8.11 -24.73
C LEU A 27 -3.84 8.60 -25.73
N LEU A 28 -4.69 7.72 -26.20
CA LEU A 28 -5.73 8.05 -27.17
C LEU A 28 -7.10 7.97 -26.48
N HIS A 29 -7.71 9.14 -26.31
CA HIS A 29 -8.96 9.30 -25.57
C HIS A 29 -10.17 9.42 -26.50
N ARG A 30 -11.21 8.66 -26.21
CA ARG A 30 -12.58 8.85 -26.68
C ARG A 30 -13.59 8.20 -25.76
N THR A 31 -14.82 8.65 -25.79
CA THR A 31 -15.93 8.14 -24.99
C THR A 31 -16.90 7.29 -25.80
N GLU A 32 -16.99 7.53 -27.09
CA GLU A 32 -17.87 6.82 -28.02
C GLU A 32 -17.08 6.29 -29.23
N VAL A 33 -17.57 5.17 -29.81
CA VAL A 33 -16.93 4.52 -30.96
C VAL A 33 -16.84 5.41 -32.19
N ALA A 34 -17.85 6.25 -32.39
CA ALA A 34 -17.94 7.14 -33.56
C ALA A 34 -17.01 8.38 -33.43
N GLU A 35 -16.47 8.63 -32.28
CA GLU A 35 -15.56 9.77 -32.03
C GLU A 35 -14.17 9.50 -32.55
N ALA A 36 -13.54 10.53 -33.09
CA ALA A 36 -12.10 10.49 -33.37
C ALA A 36 -11.33 10.54 -32.04
N ALA A 37 -10.41 9.60 -31.86
CA ALA A 37 -9.63 9.57 -30.63
C ALA A 37 -8.71 10.81 -30.51
N ALA A 38 -8.85 11.54 -29.41
CA ALA A 38 -8.04 12.70 -29.08
C ALA A 38 -6.73 12.26 -28.41
N MET A 39 -5.60 12.83 -28.84
CA MET A 39 -4.32 12.54 -28.23
C MET A 39 -4.17 13.26 -26.88
N ARG A 40 -3.76 12.52 -25.88
CA ARG A 40 -3.34 13.02 -24.57
C ARG A 40 -1.84 12.78 -24.43
N VAL A 41 -1.04 13.84 -24.47
CA VAL A 41 0.42 13.73 -24.53
C VAL A 41 1.04 14.24 -23.23
N THR A 42 1.53 13.31 -22.43
CA THR A 42 2.40 13.63 -21.28
C THR A 42 3.83 13.76 -21.77
N ARG A 43 4.54 14.80 -21.34
CA ARG A 43 5.92 15.06 -21.72
C ARG A 43 6.83 15.00 -20.52
N GLN A 44 8.00 14.40 -20.69
CA GLN A 44 9.04 14.32 -19.67
C GLN A 44 10.35 14.88 -20.23
N CYS A 45 11.07 15.60 -19.40
CA CYS A 45 12.39 16.15 -19.73
C CYS A 45 13.42 15.60 -18.74
N PHE A 46 14.57 15.25 -19.27
CA PHE A 46 15.66 14.69 -18.49
C PHE A 46 16.95 15.49 -18.64
N ASP A 47 17.73 15.53 -17.58
CA ASP A 47 19.07 16.09 -17.62
C ASP A 47 20.08 15.14 -18.30
N PRO A 48 21.33 15.55 -18.49
CA PRO A 48 22.36 14.70 -19.07
C PRO A 48 22.65 13.43 -18.27
N ALA A 49 22.38 13.44 -16.97
CA ALA A 49 22.55 12.28 -16.09
C ALA A 49 21.36 11.31 -16.11
N GLY A 50 20.30 11.63 -16.88
CA GLY A 50 19.12 10.79 -16.99
C GLY A 50 18.07 11.01 -15.90
N ARG A 51 18.18 12.05 -15.10
CA ARG A 51 17.21 12.39 -14.04
C ARG A 51 16.09 13.25 -14.60
N MET A 52 14.85 12.96 -14.24
CA MET A 52 13.69 13.70 -14.71
C MET A 52 13.65 15.09 -14.07
N ILE A 53 13.84 16.13 -14.89
CA ILE A 53 13.86 17.54 -14.44
C ILE A 53 12.52 18.23 -14.64
N ALA A 54 11.65 17.73 -15.49
CA ALA A 54 10.31 18.30 -15.67
C ALA A 54 9.34 17.25 -16.22
N ALA A 55 8.07 17.35 -15.82
CA ALA A 55 6.96 16.59 -16.36
C ALA A 55 5.78 17.52 -16.65
N THR A 56 5.09 17.31 -17.77
CA THR A 56 3.97 18.14 -18.24
C THR A 56 2.81 17.25 -18.67
N ASP A 57 1.64 17.50 -18.12
CA ASP A 57 0.41 16.80 -18.51
C ASP A 57 -0.15 17.29 -19.86
N PRO A 58 -1.13 16.59 -20.43
CA PRO A 58 -1.70 16.95 -21.74
C PRO A 58 -2.43 18.29 -21.76
N ARG A 59 -2.83 18.83 -20.63
CA ARG A 59 -3.63 20.06 -20.52
C ARG A 59 -2.79 21.31 -20.42
N LEU A 60 -1.68 21.22 -19.70
CA LEU A 60 -0.86 22.37 -19.36
C LEU A 60 0.20 22.67 -20.43
N ALA A 61 0.52 23.94 -20.57
CA ALA A 61 1.61 24.40 -21.44
C ALA A 61 2.96 24.36 -20.70
N ASN A 62 2.94 24.63 -19.41
CA ASN A 62 4.11 24.61 -18.52
C ASN A 62 4.19 23.26 -17.80
N ALA A 63 5.36 22.96 -17.25
CA ALA A 63 5.55 21.72 -16.50
C ALA A 63 4.68 21.72 -15.24
N ASN A 64 4.02 20.59 -14.97
CA ASN A 64 3.32 20.36 -13.72
C ASN A 64 4.29 20.31 -12.55
N ARG A 65 5.45 19.73 -12.83
CA ARG A 65 6.52 19.59 -11.86
C ARG A 65 7.87 19.85 -12.51
N SER A 66 8.71 20.60 -11.84
CA SER A 66 10.12 20.75 -12.17
C SER A 66 10.99 20.40 -10.96
N THR A 67 12.19 19.87 -11.20
CA THR A 67 13.10 19.41 -10.15
C THR A 67 14.53 19.84 -10.46
N VAL A 68 15.19 20.41 -9.46
CA VAL A 68 16.62 20.74 -9.49
C VAL A 68 17.36 19.76 -8.61
N TYR A 69 18.37 19.12 -9.15
CA TYR A 69 19.16 18.13 -8.43
C TYR A 69 20.53 18.63 -8.03
N SER A 70 21.03 18.13 -6.91
CA SER A 70 22.44 18.24 -6.55
C SER A 70 23.32 17.44 -7.50
N LEU A 71 24.62 17.64 -7.45
CA LEU A 71 25.58 16.80 -8.17
C LEU A 71 25.52 15.33 -7.72
N GLY A 72 25.18 15.11 -6.46
CA GLY A 72 25.02 13.75 -5.90
C GLY A 72 23.67 13.07 -6.21
N GLY A 73 22.77 13.78 -6.91
CA GLY A 73 21.48 13.21 -7.32
C GLY A 73 20.28 13.50 -6.38
N ASN A 74 20.50 14.16 -5.26
CA ASN A 74 19.41 14.55 -4.37
C ASN A 74 18.60 15.69 -4.96
N ALA A 75 17.28 15.64 -4.87
CA ALA A 75 16.39 16.72 -5.28
C ALA A 75 16.51 17.91 -4.30
N LEU A 76 17.15 19.00 -4.73
CA LEU A 76 17.34 20.21 -3.91
C LEU A 76 16.11 21.10 -3.92
N ALA A 77 15.47 21.21 -5.05
CA ALA A 77 14.27 22.01 -5.22
C ALA A 77 13.29 21.32 -6.14
N THR A 78 12.03 21.33 -5.76
CA THR A 78 10.93 20.92 -6.61
C THR A 78 9.90 22.03 -6.68
N GLU A 79 9.33 22.24 -7.84
CA GLU A 79 8.23 23.17 -8.06
C GLU A 79 7.07 22.42 -8.68
N SER A 80 5.91 22.50 -8.07
CA SER A 80 4.67 21.87 -8.54
C SER A 80 3.60 22.93 -8.70
N VAL A 81 2.87 22.90 -9.82
CA VAL A 81 1.72 23.79 -10.04
C VAL A 81 0.59 23.53 -9.03
N ASP A 82 0.50 22.30 -8.54
CA ASP A 82 -0.54 21.89 -7.58
C ASP A 82 -0.09 22.10 -6.14
N ALA A 83 1.14 21.70 -5.79
CA ALA A 83 1.64 21.61 -4.41
C ALA A 83 2.66 22.71 -4.03
N GLY A 84 2.88 23.70 -4.93
CA GLY A 84 3.85 24.77 -4.70
C GLY A 84 5.30 24.28 -4.77
N TRP A 85 6.22 25.14 -4.35
CA TRP A 85 7.64 24.81 -4.34
C TRP A 85 8.08 24.22 -3.00
N ARG A 86 9.11 23.39 -3.07
CA ARG A 86 9.81 22.83 -1.89
C ARG A 86 11.30 22.87 -2.13
N VAL A 87 12.07 23.20 -1.10
CA VAL A 87 13.53 23.21 -1.12
C VAL A 87 14.04 22.38 0.06
N ALA A 88 15.06 21.59 -0.17
CA ALA A 88 15.70 20.80 0.86
C ALA A 88 17.22 20.93 0.81
N LEU A 89 17.85 21.00 1.97
CA LEU A 89 19.30 20.92 2.13
C LEU A 89 19.67 19.61 2.77
N PHE A 90 20.74 19.01 2.24
CA PHE A 90 21.20 17.69 2.65
C PHE A 90 22.57 17.77 3.30
N GLY A 91 22.81 16.90 4.26
CA GLY A 91 24.12 16.67 4.85
C GLY A 91 25.01 15.78 3.97
N GLU A 92 26.23 15.57 4.44
CA GLU A 92 27.26 14.78 3.72
C GLU A 92 26.85 13.31 3.49
N ALA A 93 26.01 12.75 4.37
CA ALA A 93 25.50 11.41 4.24
C ALA A 93 24.16 11.33 3.46
N GLY A 94 23.71 12.43 2.87
CA GLY A 94 22.46 12.50 2.12
C GLY A 94 21.23 12.69 2.99
N GLN A 95 21.37 12.83 4.30
CA GLN A 95 20.26 13.13 5.20
C GLN A 95 19.74 14.55 5.02
N VAL A 96 18.43 14.74 5.12
CA VAL A 96 17.83 16.09 5.07
C VAL A 96 18.18 16.87 6.34
N LEU A 97 18.68 18.07 6.20
CA LEU A 97 18.99 18.97 7.32
C LEU A 97 17.92 20.05 7.47
N ASN A 98 17.54 20.67 6.37
CA ASN A 98 16.53 21.72 6.36
C ASN A 98 15.61 21.54 5.16
N GLY A 99 14.36 21.92 5.33
CA GLY A 99 13.36 21.97 4.26
C GLY A 99 12.50 23.22 4.39
N TRP A 100 12.06 23.76 3.27
CA TRP A 100 11.11 24.87 3.16
C TRP A 100 10.02 24.56 2.15
N ASP A 101 8.84 25.10 2.37
CA ASP A 101 7.71 24.98 1.47
C ASP A 101 7.21 26.32 0.96
N ALA A 102 6.27 26.33 0.03
CA ALA A 102 5.74 27.53 -0.60
C ALA A 102 4.96 28.45 0.37
N ARG A 103 4.56 27.96 1.54
CA ARG A 103 3.99 28.79 2.60
C ARG A 103 5.07 29.47 3.46
N GLY A 104 6.35 29.28 3.11
CA GLY A 104 7.47 29.79 3.91
C GLY A 104 7.66 29.04 5.23
N LYS A 105 7.15 27.81 5.34
CA LYS A 105 7.35 27.01 6.54
C LYS A 105 8.71 26.36 6.49
N GLU A 106 9.46 26.47 7.57
CA GLU A 106 10.77 25.86 7.72
C GLU A 106 10.68 24.65 8.63
N ARG A 107 11.39 23.59 8.23
CA ARG A 107 11.61 22.38 9.02
C ARG A 107 13.11 22.08 9.06
N GLN A 108 13.66 21.95 10.26
CA GLN A 108 15.04 21.59 10.49
C GLN A 108 15.12 20.22 11.19
N LEU A 109 16.01 19.37 10.74
CA LEU A 109 16.25 18.05 11.30
C LEU A 109 17.64 18.00 11.93
N GLU A 110 17.71 17.63 13.17
CA GLU A 110 18.95 17.49 13.91
C GLU A 110 19.24 16.01 14.18
N TYR A 111 20.48 15.62 13.97
CA TYR A 111 20.95 14.26 14.09
C TYR A 111 22.01 14.12 15.19
N ASP A 112 22.13 12.93 15.76
CA ASP A 112 23.24 12.57 16.63
C ASP A 112 24.48 12.12 15.83
N LEU A 113 25.54 11.79 16.53
CA LEU A 113 26.82 11.35 15.92
C LEU A 113 26.72 10.03 15.14
N LEU A 114 25.65 9.27 15.33
CA LEU A 114 25.35 8.05 14.60
C LEU A 114 24.39 8.31 13.43
N LEU A 115 24.11 9.57 13.13
CA LEU A 115 23.16 10.02 12.11
C LEU A 115 21.71 9.57 12.36
N ARG A 116 21.36 9.32 13.64
CA ARG A 116 19.97 9.07 14.02
C ARG A 116 19.28 10.40 14.30
N LEU A 117 18.03 10.52 13.87
CA LEU A 117 17.22 11.73 14.06
C LEU A 117 17.04 12.00 15.57
N ARG A 118 17.37 13.19 16.02
CA ARG A 118 17.26 13.60 17.41
C ARG A 118 16.14 14.58 17.66
N ASN A 119 16.02 15.60 16.80
CA ASN A 119 14.98 16.61 16.91
C ASN A 119 14.45 16.98 15.54
N ILE A 120 13.17 17.33 15.49
CA ILE A 120 12.55 18.03 14.38
C ILE A 120 12.10 19.40 14.89
N ILE A 121 12.60 20.44 14.27
CA ILE A 121 12.28 21.83 14.62
C ILE A 121 11.43 22.38 13.48
N GLU A 122 10.24 22.85 13.81
CA GLU A 122 9.30 23.46 12.86
C GLU A 122 9.04 24.90 13.32
N GLN A 123 9.38 25.86 12.47
CA GLN A 123 9.20 27.29 12.75
C GLN A 123 9.77 27.72 14.12
N ASN A 124 10.98 27.32 14.41
CA ASN A 124 11.71 27.58 15.66
C ASN A 124 11.11 26.93 16.92
N ARG A 125 10.23 25.93 16.78
CA ARG A 125 9.74 25.11 17.90
C ARG A 125 10.20 23.68 17.72
N CYS A 126 10.65 23.04 18.80
CA CYS A 126 10.95 21.63 18.78
C CYS A 126 9.65 20.82 18.71
N ALA A 127 9.24 20.48 17.51
CA ALA A 127 7.99 19.75 17.26
C ALA A 127 8.09 18.27 17.63
N GLU A 128 9.28 17.68 17.45
CA GLU A 128 9.51 16.28 17.84
C GLU A 128 10.90 16.10 18.47
N ARG A 129 10.98 15.13 19.37
CA ARG A 129 12.22 14.75 20.03
C ARG A 129 12.33 13.24 20.15
N PHE A 130 13.49 12.70 19.80
CA PHE A 130 13.78 11.28 19.78
C PHE A 130 14.85 10.94 20.82
N THR A 131 14.63 9.89 21.59
CA THR A 131 15.58 9.39 22.58
C THR A 131 15.86 7.91 22.31
N TYR A 132 17.13 7.53 22.28
CA TYR A 132 17.55 6.17 21.95
C TYR A 132 18.19 5.47 23.15
N GLY A 133 17.95 4.17 23.25
CA GLY A 133 18.49 3.33 24.31
C GLY A 133 20.02 3.25 24.25
N GLN A 134 20.64 3.31 25.42
CA GLN A 134 22.07 3.22 25.61
C GLN A 134 22.48 1.77 25.97
N LYS A 135 23.74 1.56 26.27
CA LYS A 135 24.29 0.23 26.57
C LYS A 135 23.64 -0.46 27.77
N ASP A 136 23.17 0.29 28.72
CA ASP A 136 22.48 -0.18 29.93
C ASP A 136 21.06 -0.67 29.66
N ALA A 137 20.51 -0.36 28.51
CA ALA A 137 19.17 -0.79 28.11
C ALA A 137 19.15 -2.18 27.41
N ALA A 138 20.21 -2.94 27.49
CA ALA A 138 20.31 -4.26 26.84
C ALA A 138 19.29 -5.29 27.36
N GLY A 139 18.85 -5.16 28.62
CA GLY A 139 17.90 -6.09 29.23
C GLY A 139 16.52 -6.11 28.56
N HIS A 140 16.20 -5.07 27.81
CA HIS A 140 14.94 -4.88 27.09
C HIS A 140 15.14 -4.82 25.56
N ASN A 141 16.30 -5.26 25.08
CA ASN A 141 16.71 -5.17 23.66
C ASN A 141 16.66 -3.74 23.09
N GLN A 142 16.77 -2.72 23.92
CA GLN A 142 16.62 -1.32 23.54
C GLN A 142 17.92 -0.66 23.05
N CYS A 143 19.07 -1.34 23.09
CA CYS A 143 20.32 -0.75 22.64
C CYS A 143 20.21 -0.26 21.19
N ASN A 144 20.47 1.04 21.02
CA ASN A 144 20.29 1.75 19.74
C ASN A 144 18.84 1.84 19.20
N GLN A 145 17.89 1.30 19.90
CA GLN A 145 16.47 1.42 19.54
C GLN A 145 15.90 2.74 20.08
N LEU A 146 14.84 3.21 19.44
CA LEU A 146 14.09 4.36 19.91
C LEU A 146 13.36 3.98 21.20
N VAL A 147 13.62 4.66 22.31
CA VAL A 147 12.97 4.38 23.59
C VAL A 147 11.90 5.39 23.96
N ARG A 148 11.99 6.59 23.39
CA ARG A 148 11.00 7.64 23.58
C ARG A 148 10.93 8.51 22.34
N HIS A 149 9.71 8.78 21.91
CA HIS A 149 9.38 9.73 20.87
C HIS A 149 8.34 10.72 21.41
N ASP A 150 8.74 11.96 21.56
CA ASP A 150 7.84 13.05 21.87
C ASP A 150 7.44 13.71 20.56
N ASP A 151 6.17 13.65 20.22
CA ASP A 151 5.63 14.13 18.94
C ASP A 151 4.49 15.13 19.12
N THR A 152 3.82 15.51 18.06
CA THR A 152 2.75 16.49 18.07
C THR A 152 1.50 16.06 18.84
N ALA A 153 1.33 14.76 19.11
CA ALA A 153 0.20 14.22 19.88
C ALA A 153 0.56 13.88 21.33
N GLY A 154 1.85 13.89 21.70
CA GLY A 154 2.32 13.59 23.04
C GLY A 154 3.59 12.76 23.08
N SER A 155 3.78 11.94 24.10
CA SER A 155 4.95 11.08 24.27
C SER A 155 4.58 9.62 24.01
N ARG A 156 5.40 8.94 23.25
CA ARG A 156 5.36 7.50 23.02
C ARG A 156 6.61 6.87 23.64
N LEU A 157 6.41 6.00 24.62
CA LEU A 157 7.47 5.27 25.29
C LEU A 157 7.49 3.84 24.77
N LEU A 158 8.67 3.35 24.36
CA LEU A 158 8.89 2.04 23.79
C LEU A 158 9.70 1.23 24.80
N GLN A 159 9.02 0.41 25.61
CA GLN A 159 9.62 -0.22 26.76
C GLN A 159 10.39 -1.50 26.47
N ASP A 160 9.91 -2.31 25.55
CA ASP A 160 10.50 -3.60 25.24
C ASP A 160 10.50 -3.90 23.76
N TYR A 161 11.55 -4.56 23.32
CA TYR A 161 11.71 -5.01 21.94
C TYR A 161 11.96 -6.53 21.86
N SER A 162 11.44 -7.15 20.81
CA SER A 162 11.79 -8.52 20.46
C SER A 162 13.24 -8.59 19.94
N LEU A 163 13.75 -9.81 19.81
CA LEU A 163 15.07 -10.02 19.19
C LEU A 163 15.12 -9.57 17.72
N HIS A 164 13.98 -9.49 17.05
CA HIS A 164 13.85 -9.01 15.68
C HIS A 164 13.65 -7.49 15.61
N GLY A 165 13.63 -6.77 16.72
CA GLY A 165 13.43 -5.33 16.78
C GLY A 165 11.96 -4.88 16.73
N SER A 166 11.00 -5.80 16.84
CA SER A 166 9.58 -5.43 16.95
C SER A 166 9.27 -4.92 18.35
N VAL A 167 8.42 -3.90 18.46
CA VAL A 167 8.00 -3.33 19.74
C VAL A 167 7.04 -4.27 20.44
N LEU A 168 7.41 -4.76 21.61
CA LEU A 168 6.59 -5.64 22.45
C LEU A 168 5.66 -4.85 23.38
N SER A 169 6.10 -3.71 23.84
CA SER A 169 5.35 -2.86 24.77
C SER A 169 5.60 -1.39 24.45
N GLU A 170 4.53 -0.67 24.28
CA GLU A 170 4.53 0.78 24.07
C GLU A 170 3.49 1.47 24.93
N THR A 171 3.79 2.67 25.41
CA THR A 171 2.86 3.50 26.18
C THR A 171 2.74 4.86 25.55
N ARG A 172 1.50 5.27 25.28
CA ARG A 172 1.17 6.61 24.76
C ARG A 172 0.69 7.49 25.91
N HIS A 173 1.27 8.67 26.03
CA HIS A 173 0.79 9.77 26.85
C HIS A 173 0.35 10.90 25.95
N PHE A 174 -0.90 11.29 26.01
CA PHE A 174 -1.39 12.40 25.19
C PHE A 174 -0.98 13.76 25.77
N MET A 175 -0.88 14.76 24.88
CA MET A 175 -0.69 16.15 25.29
C MET A 175 -1.87 16.60 26.15
N LEU A 176 -1.56 17.35 27.22
CA LEU A 176 -2.58 18.05 28.03
C LEU A 176 -3.30 19.14 27.21
N ALA A 177 -2.56 19.85 26.38
CA ALA A 177 -3.10 20.82 25.45
C ALA A 177 -3.24 20.22 24.04
N ALA A 178 -4.23 20.67 23.29
CA ALA A 178 -4.40 20.24 21.90
C ALA A 178 -3.52 21.04 20.90
N GLU A 179 -2.74 21.98 21.39
CA GLU A 179 -1.81 22.77 20.59
C GLU A 179 -0.46 22.07 20.45
N ALA A 180 0.23 22.38 19.37
CA ALA A 180 1.57 21.85 19.11
C ALA A 180 2.55 22.26 20.21
N ALA A 181 3.25 21.30 20.78
CA ALA A 181 4.24 21.50 21.81
C ALA A 181 5.51 22.17 21.26
N ASP A 182 6.26 22.84 22.15
CA ASP A 182 7.65 23.12 22.00
C ASP A 182 8.40 22.26 23.01
N TRP A 183 8.92 21.11 22.58
CA TRP A 183 9.44 20.10 23.47
C TRP A 183 10.75 20.52 24.15
N PRO A 184 10.76 20.69 25.48
CA PRO A 184 11.97 21.05 26.20
C PRO A 184 13.01 19.92 26.17
N SER A 185 14.28 20.29 26.43
CA SER A 185 15.38 19.31 26.38
C SER A 185 15.36 18.31 27.54
N ALA A 186 14.95 18.79 28.73
CA ALA A 186 14.93 17.94 29.92
C ALA A 186 13.68 17.06 29.96
N GLU A 187 13.87 15.80 30.29
CA GLU A 187 12.77 14.84 30.34
C GLU A 187 11.71 15.16 31.39
N PRO A 188 12.06 15.62 32.61
CA PRO A 188 11.05 15.98 33.60
C PRO A 188 10.08 17.07 33.07
N ASP A 189 10.64 18.08 32.40
CA ASP A 189 9.85 19.20 31.85
C ASP A 189 8.92 18.73 30.74
N ARG A 190 9.34 17.73 29.97
CA ARG A 190 8.50 17.09 28.93
C ARG A 190 7.34 16.32 29.53
N ASN A 191 7.57 15.67 30.67
CA ASN A 191 6.55 14.90 31.35
C ASN A 191 5.44 15.79 31.94
N GLU A 192 5.71 17.05 32.18
CA GLU A 192 4.71 18.04 32.64
C GLU A 192 3.73 18.47 31.52
N LEU A 193 4.10 18.25 30.25
CA LEU A 193 3.27 18.63 29.10
C LEU A 193 2.26 17.55 28.72
N VAL A 194 2.39 16.35 29.26
CA VAL A 194 1.56 15.22 28.89
C VAL A 194 0.70 14.73 30.04
N GLU A 195 -0.36 14.02 29.72
CA GLU A 195 -1.18 13.37 30.72
C GLU A 195 -0.38 12.34 31.51
N PRO A 196 -0.51 12.30 32.85
CA PRO A 196 0.24 11.35 33.69
C PRO A 196 -0.20 9.90 33.45
N ALA A 197 -1.45 9.66 33.06
CA ALA A 197 -1.94 8.34 32.75
C ALA A 197 -1.45 7.88 31.38
N GLY A 198 -0.64 6.82 31.37
CA GLY A 198 -0.15 6.21 30.14
C GLY A 198 -1.11 5.14 29.64
N LEU A 199 -1.30 5.08 28.33
CA LEU A 199 -2.14 4.13 27.64
C LEU A 199 -1.23 3.09 26.98
N GLN A 200 -1.11 1.92 27.62
CA GLN A 200 -0.15 0.90 27.23
C GLN A 200 -0.77 -0.12 26.27
N THR A 201 -0.04 -0.43 25.21
CA THR A 201 -0.34 -1.54 24.28
C THR A 201 0.79 -2.54 24.31
N CYS A 202 0.47 -3.83 24.42
CA CYS A 202 1.43 -4.93 24.42
C CYS A 202 1.20 -5.87 23.25
N ARG A 203 2.28 -6.43 22.70
CA ARG A 203 2.23 -7.42 21.63
C ARG A 203 3.13 -8.61 21.91
N VAL A 204 2.68 -9.76 21.47
CA VAL A 204 3.46 -11.00 21.47
C VAL A 204 3.55 -11.48 20.04
N PHE A 205 4.75 -11.83 19.62
CA PHE A 205 5.02 -12.28 18.25
C PHE A 205 5.48 -13.73 18.24
N ASN A 206 5.22 -14.42 17.14
CA ASN A 206 5.87 -15.71 16.88
C ASN A 206 7.30 -15.51 16.33
N ALA A 207 7.96 -16.63 16.04
CA ALA A 207 9.33 -16.61 15.50
C ALA A 207 9.42 -16.01 14.07
N GLN A 208 8.33 -15.94 13.35
CA GLN A 208 8.25 -15.35 12.01
C GLN A 208 7.96 -13.84 12.07
N GLY A 209 7.66 -13.29 13.24
CA GLY A 209 7.30 -11.88 13.43
C GLY A 209 5.81 -11.58 13.30
N GLU A 210 4.95 -12.61 13.25
CA GLU A 210 3.50 -12.43 13.21
C GLU A 210 2.95 -12.19 14.62
N VAL A 211 1.96 -11.32 14.74
CA VAL A 211 1.33 -10.99 16.02
C VAL A 211 0.44 -12.16 16.47
N LEU A 212 0.78 -12.78 17.58
CA LEU A 212 -0.04 -13.80 18.22
C LEU A 212 -1.06 -13.20 19.19
N THR A 213 -0.66 -12.17 19.91
CA THR A 213 -1.53 -11.49 20.87
C THR A 213 -1.26 -10.00 20.85
N GLN A 214 -2.31 -9.21 20.82
CA GLN A 214 -2.24 -7.77 21.07
C GLN A 214 -3.19 -7.43 22.21
N THR A 215 -2.64 -6.83 23.27
CA THR A 215 -3.43 -6.29 24.38
C THR A 215 -3.49 -4.78 24.25
N ASP A 216 -4.69 -4.23 24.12
CA ASP A 216 -4.92 -2.80 23.99
C ASP A 216 -4.78 -2.05 25.32
N ALA A 217 -4.89 -0.73 25.27
CA ALA A 217 -4.71 0.13 26.43
C ALA A 217 -5.82 0.00 27.49
N SER A 218 -6.93 -0.62 27.18
CA SER A 218 -7.99 -0.95 28.13
C SER A 218 -7.89 -2.37 28.69
N GLY A 219 -6.86 -3.12 28.29
CA GLY A 219 -6.60 -4.49 28.74
C GLY A 219 -7.37 -5.57 27.98
N ASN A 220 -7.98 -5.26 26.84
CA ASN A 220 -8.59 -6.26 25.98
C ASN A 220 -7.51 -6.94 25.15
N SER A 221 -7.57 -8.26 25.02
CA SER A 221 -6.56 -9.04 24.31
C SER A 221 -7.14 -9.71 23.08
N GLN A 222 -6.62 -9.36 21.93
CA GLN A 222 -6.90 -10.03 20.67
C GLN A 222 -5.85 -11.13 20.44
N LEU A 223 -6.31 -12.34 20.17
CA LEU A 223 -5.46 -13.49 19.88
C LEU A 223 -5.62 -13.91 18.44
N SER A 224 -4.51 -14.17 17.77
CA SER A 224 -4.49 -14.63 16.38
C SER A 224 -3.81 -15.98 16.29
N THR A 225 -4.40 -16.89 15.53
CA THR A 225 -3.78 -18.15 15.18
C THR A 225 -3.48 -18.19 13.68
N HIS A 226 -2.37 -18.79 13.33
CA HIS A 226 -1.92 -18.89 11.95
C HIS A 226 -1.80 -20.35 11.53
N ASN A 227 -2.04 -20.62 10.25
CA ASN A 227 -1.79 -21.95 9.69
C ASN A 227 -0.28 -22.15 9.40
N LEU A 228 0.09 -23.32 8.89
CA LEU A 228 1.49 -23.65 8.59
C LEU A 228 2.13 -22.73 7.51
N ALA A 229 1.31 -22.08 6.72
CA ALA A 229 1.78 -21.13 5.71
C ALA A 229 1.92 -19.67 6.26
N GLY A 230 1.68 -19.48 7.56
CA GLY A 230 1.70 -18.15 8.18
C GLY A 230 0.45 -17.30 7.92
N GLN A 231 -0.60 -17.88 7.33
CA GLN A 231 -1.84 -17.15 7.06
C GLN A 231 -2.75 -17.20 8.29
N LEU A 232 -3.52 -16.13 8.53
CA LEU A 232 -4.48 -16.05 9.62
C LEU A 232 -5.50 -17.19 9.51
N HIS A 233 -5.68 -17.96 10.57
CA HIS A 233 -6.64 -19.05 10.63
C HIS A 233 -7.85 -18.71 11.50
N SER A 234 -7.62 -18.07 12.64
CA SER A 234 -8.68 -17.57 13.49
C SER A 234 -8.24 -16.33 14.27
N ALA A 235 -9.19 -15.55 14.73
CA ALA A 235 -8.99 -14.46 15.68
C ALA A 235 -10.05 -14.51 16.79
N ASP A 236 -9.60 -14.35 18.01
CA ASP A 236 -10.41 -14.31 19.20
C ASP A 236 -10.16 -13.02 19.99
N LEU A 237 -11.15 -12.60 20.80
CA LEU A 237 -11.06 -11.42 21.65
C LEU A 237 -11.42 -11.82 23.09
N ILE A 238 -10.58 -11.41 24.03
CA ILE A 238 -10.84 -11.48 25.46
C ILE A 238 -11.00 -10.05 25.97
N LEU A 239 -12.20 -9.71 26.42
CA LEU A 239 -12.45 -8.40 27.02
C LEU A 239 -11.82 -8.33 28.41
N ASN A 240 -11.38 -7.16 28.81
CA ASN A 240 -10.83 -6.93 30.13
C ASN A 240 -11.83 -7.38 31.24
N GLY A 241 -11.33 -8.12 32.21
CA GLY A 241 -12.15 -8.70 33.27
C GLY A 241 -12.95 -9.94 32.86
N SER A 242 -12.93 -10.37 31.59
CA SER A 242 -13.53 -11.62 31.14
C SER A 242 -12.51 -12.76 31.13
N MET A 243 -12.95 -13.95 31.50
CA MET A 243 -12.16 -15.18 31.36
C MET A 243 -12.50 -15.96 30.09
N HIS A 244 -13.44 -15.48 29.30
CA HIS A 244 -13.93 -16.18 28.11
C HIS A 244 -13.49 -15.46 26.85
N ALA A 245 -12.83 -16.17 25.96
CA ALA A 245 -12.55 -15.72 24.63
C ALA A 245 -13.83 -15.75 23.78
N ARG A 246 -14.01 -14.68 22.98
CA ARG A 246 -15.06 -14.60 21.96
C ARG A 246 -14.38 -14.76 20.60
N THR A 247 -14.77 -15.79 19.86
CA THR A 247 -14.28 -15.94 18.49
C THR A 247 -14.84 -14.82 17.62
N LEU A 248 -13.98 -14.11 16.93
CA LEU A 248 -14.35 -13.05 15.97
C LEU A 248 -14.44 -13.63 14.57
N VAL A 249 -13.48 -14.46 14.19
CA VAL A 249 -13.45 -15.18 12.91
C VAL A 249 -12.75 -16.52 13.10
N SER A 250 -13.19 -17.52 12.36
CA SER A 250 -12.60 -18.85 12.35
C SER A 250 -12.75 -19.52 10.99
N ALA A 251 -12.10 -20.66 10.84
CA ALA A 251 -12.16 -21.48 9.63
C ALA A 251 -11.86 -20.71 8.34
N ILE A 252 -10.90 -19.79 8.40
CA ILE A 252 -10.45 -19.06 7.22
C ILE A 252 -9.76 -20.03 6.28
N ARG A 253 -10.21 -20.08 5.03
CA ARG A 253 -9.65 -20.91 3.97
C ARG A 253 -9.09 -20.03 2.86
N TYR A 254 -7.99 -20.48 2.32
CA TYR A 254 -7.29 -19.78 1.24
C TYR A 254 -7.14 -20.66 0.02
N ASN A 255 -7.21 -20.09 -1.16
CA ASN A 255 -6.86 -20.77 -2.39
C ASN A 255 -5.34 -20.80 -2.59
N ALA A 256 -4.90 -21.43 -3.70
CA ALA A 256 -3.49 -21.52 -4.04
C ALA A 256 -2.78 -20.18 -4.29
N PHE A 257 -3.55 -19.12 -4.51
CA PHE A 257 -3.05 -17.74 -4.72
C PHE A 257 -3.10 -16.88 -3.46
N ASN A 258 -3.26 -17.49 -2.28
CA ASN A 258 -3.40 -16.81 -0.99
C ASN A 258 -4.65 -15.92 -0.85
N GLN A 259 -5.66 -16.11 -1.69
CA GLN A 259 -6.91 -15.36 -1.58
C GLN A 259 -7.86 -16.11 -0.66
N VAL A 260 -8.57 -15.38 0.20
CA VAL A 260 -9.56 -15.96 1.11
C VAL A 260 -10.75 -16.48 0.30
N GLU A 261 -11.04 -17.77 0.39
CA GLU A 261 -12.22 -18.40 -0.25
C GLU A 261 -13.42 -18.47 0.70
N GLN A 262 -13.15 -18.60 1.98
CA GLN A 262 -14.20 -18.74 3.00
C GLN A 262 -13.69 -18.25 4.34
N GLU A 263 -14.57 -17.67 5.13
CA GLU A 263 -14.38 -17.38 6.54
C GLU A 263 -15.70 -17.48 7.29
N THR A 264 -15.64 -17.82 8.57
CA THR A 264 -16.80 -17.90 9.45
C THR A 264 -16.68 -16.87 10.56
N ALA A 265 -17.54 -15.88 10.59
CA ALA A 265 -17.60 -14.89 11.63
C ALA A 265 -18.10 -15.49 12.96
N GLY A 266 -17.75 -14.86 14.09
CA GLY A 266 -18.13 -15.32 15.42
C GLY A 266 -19.63 -15.33 15.71
N ASN A 267 -20.43 -14.65 14.91
CA ASN A 267 -21.90 -14.70 14.93
C ASN A 267 -22.47 -15.82 14.05
N GLY A 268 -21.62 -16.69 13.50
CA GLY A 268 -22.02 -17.83 12.70
C GLY A 268 -22.28 -17.53 11.22
N VAL A 269 -22.07 -16.30 10.77
CA VAL A 269 -22.19 -15.93 9.37
C VAL A 269 -21.00 -16.48 8.60
N VAL A 270 -21.26 -17.16 7.51
CA VAL A 270 -20.25 -17.71 6.60
C VAL A 270 -20.15 -16.81 5.38
N SER A 271 -18.97 -16.22 5.17
CA SER A 271 -18.65 -15.47 3.95
C SER A 271 -17.89 -16.35 2.97
N ILE A 272 -18.29 -16.35 1.71
CA ILE A 272 -17.69 -17.14 0.62
C ILE A 272 -17.31 -16.20 -0.52
N TYR A 273 -16.11 -16.39 -1.02
CA TYR A 273 -15.52 -15.60 -2.09
C TYR A 273 -15.20 -16.51 -3.28
N ALA A 274 -15.80 -16.23 -4.40
CA ALA A 274 -15.57 -16.95 -5.64
C ALA A 274 -14.64 -16.15 -6.56
N TYR A 275 -13.60 -16.79 -7.04
CA TYR A 275 -12.63 -16.18 -7.94
C TYR A 275 -12.64 -16.87 -9.30
N ASP A 276 -12.38 -16.10 -10.35
CA ASP A 276 -12.15 -16.64 -11.67
C ASP A 276 -10.87 -17.48 -11.66
N GLN A 277 -10.93 -18.66 -12.24
CA GLN A 277 -9.80 -19.59 -12.24
C GLN A 277 -8.68 -19.20 -13.21
N GLN A 278 -8.96 -18.32 -14.17
CA GLN A 278 -8.01 -17.93 -15.19
C GLN A 278 -7.15 -16.74 -14.76
N ASP A 279 -7.78 -15.75 -14.12
CA ASP A 279 -7.13 -14.48 -13.80
C ASP A 279 -7.20 -14.09 -12.31
N GLY A 280 -7.85 -14.91 -11.48
CA GLY A 280 -7.93 -14.69 -10.04
C GLY A 280 -8.84 -13.53 -9.60
N ARG A 281 -9.65 -12.95 -10.51
CA ARG A 281 -10.57 -11.86 -10.14
C ARG A 281 -11.73 -12.37 -9.31
N LEU A 282 -12.19 -11.54 -8.39
CA LEU A 282 -13.37 -11.83 -7.56
C LEU A 282 -14.64 -11.77 -8.42
N ILE A 283 -15.28 -12.90 -8.67
CA ILE A 283 -16.51 -12.96 -9.47
C ILE A 283 -17.76 -13.06 -8.61
N GLY A 284 -17.63 -13.43 -7.36
CA GLY A 284 -18.75 -13.56 -6.44
C GLY A 284 -18.35 -13.40 -4.98
N LEU A 285 -19.22 -12.77 -4.21
CA LEU A 285 -19.08 -12.62 -2.77
C LEU A 285 -20.46 -12.88 -2.16
N SER A 286 -20.53 -13.82 -1.22
CA SER A 286 -21.79 -14.13 -0.53
C SER A 286 -21.59 -14.24 0.97
N ALA A 287 -22.62 -13.91 1.73
CA ALA A 287 -22.66 -14.08 3.17
C ALA A 287 -24.00 -14.73 3.56
N ILE A 288 -23.89 -15.84 4.32
CA ILE A 288 -25.02 -16.67 4.70
C ILE A 288 -25.03 -16.77 6.23
N SER A 289 -26.16 -16.49 6.85
CA SER A 289 -26.32 -16.64 8.29
C SER A 289 -26.40 -18.11 8.73
N ALA A 290 -26.27 -18.36 10.01
CA ALA A 290 -26.29 -19.71 10.59
C ALA A 290 -27.61 -20.47 10.33
N ASP A 291 -28.72 -19.76 10.14
CA ASP A 291 -30.03 -20.34 9.80
C ASP A 291 -30.22 -20.57 8.28
N GLY A 292 -29.22 -20.25 7.47
CA GLY A 292 -29.26 -20.41 6.02
C GLY A 292 -29.83 -19.18 5.28
N THR A 293 -30.15 -18.08 5.97
CA THR A 293 -30.62 -16.85 5.32
C THR A 293 -29.47 -16.20 4.56
N LEU A 294 -29.72 -15.86 3.29
CA LEU A 294 -28.78 -15.15 2.44
C LEU A 294 -28.80 -13.66 2.79
N LEU A 295 -27.70 -13.16 3.35
CA LEU A 295 -27.55 -11.76 3.77
C LEU A 295 -27.00 -10.86 2.68
N GLN A 296 -26.05 -11.37 1.90
CA GLN A 296 -25.41 -10.66 0.81
C GLN A 296 -25.05 -11.63 -0.32
N GLN A 297 -25.23 -11.21 -1.57
CA GLN A 297 -24.74 -11.96 -2.73
C GLN A 297 -24.41 -11.00 -3.86
N LEU A 298 -23.17 -10.59 -3.94
CA LEU A 298 -22.65 -9.71 -4.97
C LEU A 298 -21.99 -10.52 -6.08
N ASN A 299 -22.45 -10.33 -7.31
CA ASN A 299 -21.87 -10.94 -8.50
C ASN A 299 -21.27 -9.85 -9.39
N TYR A 300 -20.05 -10.09 -9.87
CA TYR A 300 -19.27 -9.11 -10.61
C TYR A 300 -19.05 -9.55 -12.06
N SER A 301 -19.13 -8.61 -12.98
CA SER A 301 -18.74 -8.80 -14.37
C SER A 301 -17.71 -7.76 -14.76
N TYR A 302 -16.70 -8.20 -15.51
CA TYR A 302 -15.55 -7.39 -15.85
C TYR A 302 -15.39 -7.23 -17.36
N ASP A 303 -14.71 -6.16 -17.76
CA ASP A 303 -14.13 -6.07 -19.08
C ASP A 303 -12.82 -6.89 -19.16
N PRO A 304 -12.21 -7.07 -20.34
CA PRO A 304 -10.97 -7.85 -20.49
C PRO A 304 -9.80 -7.29 -19.67
N VAL A 305 -9.78 -5.98 -19.39
CA VAL A 305 -8.69 -5.34 -18.63
C VAL A 305 -8.95 -5.42 -17.13
N GLY A 306 -10.17 -5.79 -16.72
CA GLY A 306 -10.54 -5.97 -15.32
C GLY A 306 -11.32 -4.82 -14.70
N ASN A 307 -11.84 -3.88 -15.47
CA ASN A 307 -12.78 -2.91 -14.92
C ASN A 307 -14.12 -3.57 -14.66
N ILE A 308 -14.75 -3.25 -13.55
CA ILE A 308 -16.07 -3.76 -13.21
C ILE A 308 -17.12 -3.09 -14.11
N LEU A 309 -17.86 -3.88 -14.87
CA LEU A 309 -18.96 -3.41 -15.71
C LEU A 309 -20.31 -3.50 -15.02
N LEU A 310 -20.45 -4.47 -14.11
CA LEU A 310 -21.71 -4.75 -13.46
C LEU A 310 -21.47 -5.32 -12.08
N VAL A 311 -22.26 -4.86 -11.12
CA VAL A 311 -22.41 -5.46 -9.79
C VAL A 311 -23.88 -5.75 -9.59
N ASN A 312 -24.21 -7.03 -9.35
CA ASN A 312 -25.57 -7.48 -9.07
C ASN A 312 -25.63 -8.01 -7.63
N ASP A 313 -26.47 -7.40 -6.81
CA ASP A 313 -26.77 -7.88 -5.46
C ASP A 313 -27.97 -8.83 -5.50
N ALA A 314 -27.72 -10.10 -5.78
CA ALA A 314 -28.77 -11.10 -5.89
C ALA A 314 -29.44 -11.44 -4.55
N SER A 315 -28.98 -10.90 -3.42
CA SER A 315 -29.68 -11.01 -2.13
C SER A 315 -30.88 -10.05 -2.01
N GLN A 316 -30.93 -9.04 -2.86
CA GLN A 316 -31.98 -8.03 -2.83
C GLN A 316 -33.05 -8.33 -3.88
N PRO A 317 -34.34 -8.13 -3.56
CA PRO A 317 -35.39 -8.32 -4.53
C PRO A 317 -35.49 -7.16 -5.53
N ASP A 318 -36.02 -7.46 -6.70
CA ASP A 318 -36.53 -6.46 -7.61
C ASP A 318 -37.69 -5.72 -6.97
N ARG A 319 -37.77 -4.43 -7.21
CA ARG A 319 -38.81 -3.56 -6.68
C ARG A 319 -39.54 -2.88 -7.84
N TYR A 320 -40.83 -2.58 -7.63
CA TYR A 320 -41.65 -1.85 -8.58
C TYR A 320 -42.23 -0.62 -7.89
N CYS A 321 -41.94 0.55 -8.43
CA CYS A 321 -42.50 1.79 -7.95
C CYS A 321 -42.85 2.69 -9.17
N ASP A 322 -44.04 3.28 -9.23
CA ASP A 322 -44.46 4.16 -10.29
C ASP A 322 -44.29 3.57 -11.70
N ASN A 323 -44.63 2.29 -11.89
CA ASN A 323 -44.43 1.51 -13.11
C ASN A 323 -42.96 1.39 -13.58
N GLN A 324 -42.00 1.65 -12.71
CA GLN A 324 -40.59 1.43 -12.99
C GLN A 324 -40.06 0.20 -12.25
N LEU A 325 -39.34 -0.63 -12.96
CA LEU A 325 -38.54 -1.71 -12.36
C LEU A 325 -37.28 -1.11 -11.76
N ILE A 326 -37.01 -1.48 -10.52
CA ILE A 326 -35.82 -1.06 -9.75
C ILE A 326 -35.05 -2.32 -9.41
N GLU A 327 -34.05 -2.64 -10.23
CA GLU A 327 -33.22 -3.83 -10.07
C GLU A 327 -32.04 -3.57 -9.11
N PRO A 328 -31.59 -4.58 -8.36
CA PRO A 328 -30.40 -4.46 -7.50
C PRO A 328 -29.10 -4.57 -8.30
N ILE A 329 -29.05 -3.89 -9.42
CA ILE A 329 -27.93 -3.95 -10.36
C ILE A 329 -27.35 -2.55 -10.53
N SER A 330 -26.03 -2.47 -10.45
CA SER A 330 -25.26 -1.28 -10.80
C SER A 330 -24.47 -1.55 -12.07
N HIS A 331 -24.53 -0.65 -13.02
CA HIS A 331 -23.74 -0.72 -14.25
C HIS A 331 -22.72 0.40 -14.29
N TYR A 332 -21.57 0.12 -14.89
CA TYR A 332 -20.47 1.06 -15.03
C TYR A 332 -19.96 1.08 -16.47
N ARG A 333 -19.66 2.26 -16.97
CA ARG A 333 -19.09 2.47 -18.29
C ARG A 333 -17.89 3.40 -18.22
N TYR A 334 -16.88 3.08 -19.00
CA TYR A 334 -15.60 3.76 -18.98
C TYR A 334 -15.22 4.30 -20.36
N ASP A 335 -14.39 5.34 -20.36
CA ASP A 335 -13.71 5.82 -21.55
C ASP A 335 -12.48 4.95 -21.90
N THR A 336 -11.74 5.34 -22.93
CA THR A 336 -10.53 4.59 -23.35
C THR A 336 -9.35 4.72 -22.39
N LEU A 337 -9.40 5.61 -21.41
CA LEU A 337 -8.42 5.75 -20.34
C LEU A 337 -8.87 5.07 -19.06
N TYR A 338 -9.96 4.30 -19.14
CA TYR A 338 -10.59 3.61 -18.02
C TYR A 338 -11.15 4.52 -16.91
N GLN A 339 -11.41 5.80 -17.22
CA GLN A 339 -12.11 6.70 -16.33
C GLN A 339 -13.63 6.41 -16.39
N LEU A 340 -14.28 6.41 -15.23
CA LEU A 340 -15.72 6.16 -15.13
C LEU A 340 -16.50 7.32 -15.75
N ILE A 341 -17.25 7.07 -16.81
CA ILE A 341 -18.06 8.08 -17.51
C ILE A 341 -19.57 7.97 -17.25
N GLU A 342 -20.05 6.79 -16.88
CA GLU A 342 -21.45 6.58 -16.53
C GLU A 342 -21.60 5.49 -15.49
N ALA A 343 -22.48 5.69 -14.52
CA ALA A 343 -22.87 4.69 -13.54
C ALA A 343 -24.38 4.75 -13.31
N THR A 344 -24.97 3.57 -13.11
CA THR A 344 -26.39 3.43 -12.73
C THR A 344 -26.51 2.60 -11.46
N GLY A 345 -27.59 2.75 -10.75
CA GLY A 345 -27.88 2.00 -9.55
C GLY A 345 -29.14 2.48 -8.85
N ARG A 346 -29.20 2.23 -7.54
CA ARG A 346 -30.35 2.60 -6.71
C ARG A 346 -29.97 3.65 -5.68
N GLU A 347 -30.89 4.57 -5.40
CA GLU A 347 -30.73 5.60 -4.39
C GLU A 347 -31.98 5.76 -3.54
N VAL A 348 -31.89 6.47 -2.43
CA VAL A 348 -33.06 6.84 -1.64
C VAL A 348 -33.96 7.79 -2.45
N ARG A 349 -35.26 7.51 -2.47
CA ARG A 349 -36.19 8.33 -3.21
C ARG A 349 -36.41 9.70 -2.58
N ASN A 350 -36.46 9.77 -1.27
CA ASN A 350 -36.69 11.00 -0.53
C ASN A 350 -35.51 11.29 0.39
N GLY A 351 -35.05 12.55 0.41
CA GLY A 351 -33.98 12.99 1.29
C GLY A 351 -32.59 12.65 0.76
N ALA A 352 -32.44 12.44 -0.55
CA ALA A 352 -31.10 12.36 -1.18
C ALA A 352 -30.33 13.66 -0.95
N THR A 353 -29.02 13.53 -0.73
CA THR A 353 -28.12 14.67 -0.56
C THR A 353 -26.96 14.52 -1.55
N HIS A 354 -26.51 15.65 -2.07
CA HIS A 354 -25.40 15.69 -3.02
C HIS A 354 -24.22 16.52 -2.49
N GLY A 355 -24.18 16.70 -1.20
CA GLY A 355 -23.12 17.43 -0.46
C GLY A 355 -22.54 16.61 0.68
N PRO A 356 -21.97 17.28 1.69
CA PRO A 356 -21.34 16.60 2.83
C PRO A 356 -22.32 15.91 3.78
N ALA A 357 -23.62 16.15 3.71
CA ALA A 357 -24.60 15.52 4.59
C ALA A 357 -24.92 14.08 4.17
N LEU A 358 -25.34 13.24 5.12
CA LEU A 358 -25.91 11.92 4.82
C LEU A 358 -27.37 12.08 4.36
N PRO A 359 -27.87 11.20 3.48
CA PRO A 359 -29.31 11.16 3.19
C PRO A 359 -30.10 10.73 4.41
N GLY A 360 -31.42 10.96 4.39
CA GLY A 360 -32.31 10.58 5.49
C GLY A 360 -32.22 9.09 5.81
N LEU A 361 -32.09 8.78 7.11
CA LEU A 361 -32.07 7.40 7.59
C LEU A 361 -33.41 6.72 7.34
N GLN A 362 -33.38 5.55 6.70
CA GLN A 362 -34.56 4.74 6.43
C GLN A 362 -34.74 3.67 7.52
N PRO A 363 -35.96 3.24 7.81
CA PRO A 363 -36.21 2.15 8.76
C PRO A 363 -35.88 0.79 8.14
N LEU A 364 -35.50 -0.17 8.99
CA LEU A 364 -35.40 -1.59 8.68
C LEU A 364 -36.53 -2.35 9.41
N PRO A 365 -37.10 -3.40 8.78
CA PRO A 365 -36.96 -3.79 7.38
C PRO A 365 -37.59 -2.79 6.42
N THR A 366 -37.03 -2.71 5.21
CA THR A 366 -37.57 -1.82 4.16
C THR A 366 -38.77 -2.46 3.51
N LEU A 367 -39.96 -2.20 4.01
CA LEU A 367 -41.21 -2.79 3.51
C LEU A 367 -41.78 -2.05 2.31
N ASP A 368 -41.53 -0.75 2.21
CA ASP A 368 -42.02 0.08 1.10
C ASP A 368 -41.13 -0.06 -0.14
N PRO A 369 -41.61 -0.60 -1.23
CA PRO A 369 -40.84 -0.71 -2.49
C PRO A 369 -40.46 0.66 -3.06
N CYS A 370 -41.19 1.71 -2.71
CA CYS A 370 -40.93 3.07 -3.19
C CYS A 370 -39.95 3.87 -2.29
N GLN A 371 -39.24 3.24 -1.40
CA GLN A 371 -38.15 3.90 -0.66
C GLN A 371 -36.93 4.19 -1.51
N VAL A 372 -36.76 3.44 -2.60
CA VAL A 372 -35.64 3.58 -3.54
C VAL A 372 -36.11 3.90 -4.94
N SER A 373 -35.27 4.52 -5.71
CA SER A 373 -35.43 4.80 -7.14
C SER A 373 -34.16 4.50 -7.90
N ASN A 374 -34.26 4.35 -9.22
CA ASN A 374 -33.10 4.26 -10.07
C ASN A 374 -32.40 5.63 -10.19
N TYR A 375 -31.09 5.61 -10.31
CA TYR A 375 -30.33 6.79 -10.71
C TYR A 375 -29.40 6.49 -11.88
N THR A 376 -29.00 7.55 -12.58
CA THR A 376 -27.91 7.55 -13.55
C THR A 376 -27.00 8.74 -13.24
N GLN A 377 -25.70 8.49 -13.11
CA GLN A 377 -24.69 9.52 -13.00
C GLN A 377 -23.80 9.50 -14.23
N ARG A 378 -23.51 10.67 -14.81
CA ARG A 378 -22.59 10.84 -15.92
C ARG A 378 -21.49 11.81 -15.54
N TYR A 379 -20.28 11.49 -15.97
CA TYR A 379 -19.09 12.24 -15.63
C TYR A 379 -18.34 12.66 -16.88
N SER A 380 -17.79 13.87 -16.86
CA SER A 380 -16.89 14.35 -17.92
C SER A 380 -15.64 14.93 -17.31
N TYR A 381 -14.52 14.70 -17.97
CA TYR A 381 -13.19 15.06 -17.47
C TYR A 381 -12.41 15.86 -18.51
N ASP A 382 -11.47 16.69 -18.01
CA ASP A 382 -10.50 17.37 -18.87
C ASP A 382 -9.36 16.45 -19.30
N ALA A 383 -8.36 17.01 -19.96
CA ALA A 383 -7.21 16.25 -20.46
C ALA A 383 -6.28 15.72 -19.36
N ALA A 384 -6.35 16.28 -18.17
CA ALA A 384 -5.56 15.86 -17.00
C ALA A 384 -6.38 15.03 -16.00
N GLY A 385 -7.61 14.64 -16.36
CA GLY A 385 -8.49 13.84 -15.51
C GLY A 385 -9.19 14.65 -14.41
N ASN A 386 -9.21 15.97 -14.47
CA ASN A 386 -10.03 16.76 -13.56
C ASN A 386 -11.52 16.64 -13.96
N LEU A 387 -12.38 16.44 -12.96
CA LEU A 387 -13.82 16.45 -13.17
C LEU A 387 -14.27 17.84 -13.68
N LEU A 388 -14.95 17.86 -14.80
CA LEU A 388 -15.59 19.07 -15.34
C LEU A 388 -17.06 19.13 -14.97
N GLN A 389 -17.74 18.00 -15.05
CA GLN A 389 -19.17 17.92 -14.76
C GLN A 389 -19.55 16.54 -14.25
N MET A 390 -20.40 16.52 -13.24
CA MET A 390 -21.16 15.35 -12.82
C MET A 390 -22.64 15.68 -12.96
N ARG A 391 -23.34 14.91 -13.79
CA ARG A 391 -24.80 15.02 -13.98
C ARG A 391 -25.47 13.83 -13.34
N HIS A 392 -26.38 14.10 -12.45
CA HIS A 392 -27.18 13.12 -11.75
C HIS A 392 -28.63 13.19 -12.21
N GLU A 393 -29.18 12.06 -12.60
CA GLU A 393 -30.56 11.86 -12.97
C GLU A 393 -31.13 10.75 -12.10
N GLY A 394 -32.16 11.06 -11.31
CA GLY A 394 -32.74 10.12 -10.36
C GLY A 394 -33.97 10.68 -9.69
N ALA A 395 -34.17 10.39 -8.41
CA ALA A 395 -35.26 10.97 -7.62
C ALA A 395 -35.16 12.51 -7.56
N HIS A 396 -33.96 13.02 -7.56
CA HIS A 396 -33.68 14.45 -7.59
C HIS A 396 -32.56 14.73 -8.59
N ASN A 397 -32.90 15.33 -9.71
CA ASN A 397 -31.93 15.67 -10.73
C ASN A 397 -31.05 16.82 -10.28
N PHE A 398 -29.75 16.69 -10.54
CA PHE A 398 -28.79 17.68 -10.12
C PHE A 398 -27.56 17.65 -11.05
N THR A 399 -26.92 18.76 -11.22
CA THR A 399 -25.69 18.86 -12.00
C THR A 399 -24.66 19.64 -11.20
N ARG A 400 -23.48 19.08 -11.05
CA ARG A 400 -22.33 19.78 -10.50
C ARG A 400 -21.36 20.07 -11.62
N ASN A 401 -21.08 21.33 -11.81
CA ASN A 401 -20.01 21.79 -12.68
C ASN A 401 -18.80 22.12 -11.81
N MET A 402 -17.63 21.91 -12.37
CA MET A 402 -16.36 22.22 -11.71
C MET A 402 -15.58 23.19 -12.57
N HIS A 403 -15.04 24.20 -11.94
CA HIS A 403 -14.08 25.10 -12.56
C HIS A 403 -12.67 24.60 -12.24
N VAL A 404 -11.86 24.40 -13.25
CA VAL A 404 -10.46 23.97 -13.12
C VAL A 404 -9.55 25.16 -13.44
N ALA A 405 -8.58 25.40 -12.59
CA ALA A 405 -7.61 26.47 -12.81
C ALA A 405 -6.83 26.27 -14.12
N PRO A 406 -6.59 27.32 -14.92
CA PRO A 406 -5.94 27.19 -16.21
C PRO A 406 -4.47 26.76 -16.14
N ASP A 407 -3.83 26.94 -15.00
CA ASP A 407 -2.41 26.75 -14.75
C ASP A 407 -2.07 25.66 -13.74
N SER A 408 -3.07 24.98 -13.19
CA SER A 408 -2.91 23.92 -12.20
C SER A 408 -4.10 22.97 -12.23
N ASN A 409 -4.06 21.89 -11.45
CA ASN A 409 -5.20 20.96 -11.29
C ASN A 409 -6.11 21.34 -10.13
N ARG A 410 -5.97 22.53 -9.57
CA ARG A 410 -6.89 23.08 -8.57
C ARG A 410 -8.26 23.25 -9.19
N SER A 411 -9.30 22.87 -8.47
CA SER A 411 -10.66 22.86 -8.99
C SER A 411 -11.66 23.20 -7.89
N LEU A 412 -12.67 23.95 -8.23
CA LEU A 412 -13.74 24.42 -7.33
C LEU A 412 -15.10 24.13 -7.97
N PRO A 413 -16.14 23.79 -7.17
CA PRO A 413 -17.48 23.67 -7.69
C PRO A 413 -18.06 25.03 -8.07
N ASP A 414 -19.00 25.00 -9.03
CA ASP A 414 -19.77 26.18 -9.44
C ASP A 414 -20.93 26.42 -8.45
N ASP A 415 -20.57 26.69 -7.21
CA ASP A 415 -21.52 26.95 -6.13
C ASP A 415 -21.63 28.47 -5.88
N ASP A 416 -22.57 29.11 -6.51
CA ASP A 416 -23.03 30.51 -6.25
C ASP A 416 -21.97 31.56 -5.86
N GLY A 417 -21.03 31.86 -6.72
CA GLY A 417 -20.06 32.92 -6.50
C GLY A 417 -18.96 33.01 -7.53
N ASP A 418 -18.19 34.07 -7.46
CA ASP A 418 -16.98 34.23 -8.25
C ASP A 418 -15.94 33.20 -7.81
N VAL A 419 -15.49 32.38 -8.74
CA VAL A 419 -14.44 31.38 -8.51
C VAL A 419 -13.09 32.08 -8.42
N ASP A 420 -12.51 32.09 -7.23
CA ASP A 420 -11.17 32.67 -6.99
C ASP A 420 -10.21 31.59 -6.45
N PHE A 421 -9.38 31.05 -7.31
CA PHE A 421 -8.38 30.05 -6.95
C PHE A 421 -7.28 30.60 -6.01
N ALA A 422 -6.99 31.89 -6.08
CA ALA A 422 -5.91 32.50 -5.31
C ALA A 422 -6.24 32.58 -3.82
N THR A 423 -7.52 32.75 -3.48
CA THR A 423 -7.98 32.81 -2.08
C THR A 423 -8.56 31.50 -1.58
N SER A 424 -8.88 30.55 -2.48
CA SER A 424 -9.47 29.27 -2.11
C SER A 424 -8.45 28.19 -1.75
N PHE A 425 -7.20 28.38 -2.15
CA PHE A 425 -6.12 27.45 -1.84
C PHE A 425 -4.93 28.19 -1.22
N ASP A 426 -4.22 27.52 -0.32
CA ASP A 426 -2.95 28.02 0.16
C ASP A 426 -1.83 27.83 -0.89
N ALA A 427 -0.63 28.33 -0.60
CA ALA A 427 0.48 28.23 -1.54
C ALA A 427 0.95 26.79 -1.81
N ASN A 428 0.67 25.84 -0.89
CA ASN A 428 0.93 24.41 -1.04
C ASN A 428 -0.23 23.66 -1.70
N GLY A 429 -1.29 24.36 -2.13
CA GLY A 429 -2.43 23.77 -2.81
C GLY A 429 -3.47 23.12 -1.90
N ASN A 430 -3.41 23.36 -0.61
CA ASN A 430 -4.43 22.87 0.31
C ASN A 430 -5.69 23.75 0.19
N LEU A 431 -6.86 23.11 0.12
CA LEU A 431 -8.14 23.82 0.07
C LEU A 431 -8.41 24.53 1.41
N LEU A 432 -8.81 25.80 1.36
CA LEU A 432 -9.01 26.63 2.54
C LEU A 432 -10.47 26.70 3.00
N GLN A 433 -11.41 26.29 2.18
CA GLN A 433 -12.82 26.28 2.49
C GLN A 433 -13.49 25.04 1.91
N LEU A 434 -14.09 24.21 2.77
CA LEU A 434 -14.69 22.95 2.35
C LEU A 434 -16.03 23.16 1.64
N VAL A 435 -16.92 23.87 2.31
CA VAL A 435 -18.14 24.46 1.75
C VAL A 435 -18.26 25.86 2.31
N ARG A 436 -19.11 26.68 1.74
CA ARG A 436 -19.24 28.08 2.15
C ARG A 436 -19.39 28.24 3.66
N GLY A 437 -18.45 28.99 4.27
CA GLY A 437 -18.42 29.22 5.71
C GLY A 437 -17.70 28.14 6.54
N GLN A 438 -17.26 27.06 5.94
CA GLN A 438 -16.46 26.03 6.59
C GLN A 438 -14.99 26.20 6.28
N VAL A 439 -14.33 27.03 7.07
CA VAL A 439 -12.90 27.32 6.88
C VAL A 439 -12.05 26.16 7.37
N MET A 440 -11.03 25.82 6.60
CA MET A 440 -10.04 24.79 6.91
C MET A 440 -8.68 25.39 7.24
N GLY A 441 -8.02 24.81 8.25
CA GLY A 441 -6.66 25.15 8.62
C GLY A 441 -5.73 23.94 8.48
N TRP A 442 -4.50 24.22 8.03
CA TRP A 442 -3.48 23.22 7.74
C TRP A 442 -2.24 23.46 8.59
N ASP A 443 -1.68 22.39 9.15
CA ASP A 443 -0.45 22.44 9.94
C ASP A 443 0.80 22.65 9.07
N ALA A 444 1.98 22.65 9.68
CA ALA A 444 3.25 22.81 8.97
C ALA A 444 3.57 21.65 8.01
N ARG A 445 2.92 20.49 8.19
CA ARG A 445 3.13 19.26 7.41
C ARG A 445 2.09 19.05 6.32
N ASN A 446 1.24 20.06 6.07
CA ASN A 446 0.10 19.98 5.14
C ASN A 446 -0.96 18.94 5.57
N GLN A 447 -1.08 18.70 6.87
CA GLN A 447 -2.15 17.88 7.42
C GLN A 447 -3.30 18.79 7.87
N LEU A 448 -4.53 18.33 7.63
CA LEU A 448 -5.72 19.08 8.01
C LEU A 448 -5.79 19.21 9.54
N GLN A 449 -5.67 20.43 10.07
CA GLN A 449 -5.61 20.66 11.49
C GLN A 449 -6.96 20.99 12.11
N HIS A 450 -7.78 21.75 11.40
CA HIS A 450 -9.13 22.07 11.86
C HIS A 450 -10.07 22.39 10.71
N ILE A 451 -11.38 22.22 10.99
CA ILE A 451 -12.49 22.67 10.16
C ILE A 451 -13.47 23.42 11.03
N THR A 452 -13.80 24.67 10.66
CA THR A 452 -14.94 25.36 11.25
C THR A 452 -16.21 24.78 10.69
N THR A 453 -17.02 24.11 11.53
CA THR A 453 -18.27 23.48 11.09
C THR A 453 -19.44 24.45 11.11
N VAL A 454 -19.45 25.40 12.05
CA VAL A 454 -20.42 26.49 12.13
C VAL A 454 -19.69 27.78 12.44
N GLN A 455 -19.72 28.72 11.51
CA GLN A 455 -19.19 30.07 11.73
C GLN A 455 -20.22 30.96 12.38
N ARG A 456 -19.81 31.68 13.44
CA ARG A 456 -20.67 32.64 14.14
C ARG A 456 -20.11 34.05 14.02
N GLU A 457 -21.00 35.00 13.89
CA GLU A 457 -20.64 36.43 13.86
C GLU A 457 -20.23 36.90 15.28
N ASP A 458 -20.91 36.42 16.30
CA ASP A 458 -20.65 36.76 17.69
C ASP A 458 -20.39 35.49 18.51
N GLY A 459 -19.17 35.31 18.98
CA GLY A 459 -18.81 34.19 19.86
C GLY A 459 -17.86 33.17 19.21
N SER A 460 -17.62 32.09 19.92
CA SER A 460 -16.77 31.01 19.43
C SER A 460 -17.47 30.16 18.38
N ASN A 461 -16.78 29.75 17.37
CA ASN A 461 -17.23 28.86 16.30
C ASN A 461 -17.43 27.42 16.84
N ASP A 462 -18.17 26.62 16.08
CA ASP A 462 -18.10 25.18 16.21
C ASP A 462 -17.00 24.65 15.30
N ASP A 463 -16.12 23.84 15.85
CA ASP A 463 -14.91 23.39 15.14
C ASP A 463 -14.69 21.89 15.33
N GLU A 464 -14.11 21.25 14.34
CA GLU A 464 -13.39 19.98 14.46
C GLU A 464 -11.90 20.24 14.38
N ARG A 465 -11.16 19.66 15.31
CA ARG A 465 -9.70 19.74 15.37
C ARG A 465 -9.10 18.33 15.31
N TYR A 466 -8.05 18.18 14.55
CA TYR A 466 -7.34 16.94 14.32
C TYR A 466 -5.91 17.05 14.84
N VAL A 467 -5.47 16.02 15.57
CA VAL A 467 -4.08 15.92 16.08
C VAL A 467 -3.47 14.63 15.57
N TYR A 468 -2.26 14.75 15.05
CA TYR A 468 -1.52 13.65 14.43
C TYR A 468 -0.30 13.29 15.25
N ASP A 469 0.16 12.05 15.14
CA ASP A 469 1.44 11.64 15.68
C ASP A 469 2.61 12.03 14.75
N GLY A 470 3.83 11.72 15.16
CA GLY A 470 5.01 11.97 14.35
C GLY A 470 5.09 11.19 13.03
N GLN A 471 4.25 10.17 12.86
CA GLN A 471 4.13 9.39 11.62
C GLN A 471 2.99 9.90 10.71
N GLY A 472 2.32 10.96 11.14
CA GLY A 472 1.22 11.57 10.38
C GLY A 472 -0.11 10.86 10.55
N GLN A 473 -0.25 9.93 11.51
CA GLN A 473 -1.51 9.26 11.78
C GLN A 473 -2.34 10.04 12.80
N ARG A 474 -3.65 10.14 12.56
CA ARG A 474 -4.56 10.83 13.45
C ARG A 474 -4.67 10.12 14.79
N CYS A 475 -4.30 10.81 15.86
CA CYS A 475 -4.36 10.30 17.22
C CYS A 475 -5.54 10.86 18.02
N ARG A 476 -6.01 12.07 17.68
CA ARG A 476 -7.15 12.71 18.37
C ARG A 476 -8.04 13.44 17.36
N LEU A 477 -9.34 13.36 17.58
CA LEU A 477 -10.37 14.20 16.95
C LEU A 477 -11.13 14.90 18.07
N ILE A 478 -11.14 16.21 18.08
CA ILE A 478 -11.81 17.03 19.08
C ILE A 478 -12.86 17.87 18.38
N SER A 479 -14.11 17.69 18.72
CA SER A 479 -15.23 18.49 18.21
C SER A 479 -15.74 19.43 19.30
N THR A 480 -15.82 20.69 18.97
CA THR A 480 -16.38 21.72 19.87
C THR A 480 -17.67 22.28 19.27
N ALA A 481 -18.69 22.41 20.08
CA ALA A 481 -19.94 23.03 19.67
C ALA A 481 -20.46 23.97 20.76
N GLN A 482 -21.04 25.11 20.39
CA GLN A 482 -21.59 26.07 21.30
C GLN A 482 -23.09 25.85 21.45
N ALA A 483 -23.54 25.55 22.67
CA ALA A 483 -24.95 25.35 22.96
C ALA A 483 -25.36 26.02 24.30
N SER A 484 -26.35 26.88 24.25
CA SER A 484 -26.97 27.47 25.46
C SER A 484 -25.95 28.07 26.45
N GLY A 485 -24.93 28.74 25.93
CA GLY A 485 -23.93 29.45 26.74
C GLY A 485 -22.82 28.58 27.35
N ARG A 486 -22.69 27.34 26.90
CA ARG A 486 -21.57 26.46 27.26
C ARG A 486 -20.98 25.80 26.02
N THR A 487 -19.70 25.52 26.10
CA THR A 487 -18.97 24.75 25.06
C THR A 487 -19.14 23.25 25.32
N LEU A 488 -19.65 22.56 24.36
CA LEU A 488 -19.74 21.10 24.36
C LEU A 488 -18.48 20.57 23.67
N ILE A 489 -17.77 19.68 24.36
CA ILE A 489 -16.53 19.07 23.79
C ILE A 489 -16.75 17.57 23.71
N ASN A 490 -16.56 17.05 22.50
CA ASN A 490 -16.49 15.61 22.25
C ASN A 490 -15.07 15.29 21.79
N GLU A 491 -14.54 14.15 22.20
CA GLU A 491 -13.20 13.73 21.83
C GLU A 491 -13.18 12.26 21.41
N VAL A 492 -12.38 11.96 20.42
CA VAL A 492 -12.01 10.59 20.04
C VAL A 492 -10.49 10.47 20.12
N ARG A 493 -10.01 9.46 20.84
CA ARG A 493 -8.60 9.08 20.91
C ARG A 493 -8.41 7.77 20.19
N TYR A 494 -7.47 7.73 19.26
CA TYR A 494 -7.14 6.56 18.46
C TYR A 494 -5.87 5.91 18.99
N LEU A 495 -5.97 4.63 19.29
CA LEU A 495 -4.92 3.77 19.82
C LEU A 495 -4.89 2.45 19.06
N PRO A 496 -3.81 1.68 19.10
CA PRO A 496 -3.76 0.40 18.44
C PRO A 496 -4.88 -0.55 18.92
N GLY A 497 -5.86 -0.82 18.05
CA GLY A 497 -6.99 -1.70 18.34
C GLY A 497 -8.08 -1.09 19.20
N LEU A 498 -8.01 0.20 19.58
CA LEU A 498 -8.95 0.83 20.49
C LEU A 498 -9.21 2.29 20.11
N GLU A 499 -10.48 2.69 20.11
CA GLU A 499 -10.87 4.09 20.09
C GLU A 499 -11.57 4.41 21.42
N ILE A 500 -11.18 5.51 22.05
CA ILE A 500 -11.86 6.03 23.25
C ILE A 500 -12.64 7.27 22.83
N ARG A 501 -13.96 7.19 22.90
CA ARG A 501 -14.87 8.25 22.51
C ARG A 501 -15.56 8.82 23.74
N THR A 502 -15.40 10.12 23.97
CA THR A 502 -16.03 10.84 25.08
C THR A 502 -16.93 11.94 24.54
N THR A 503 -18.08 12.13 25.14
CA THR A 503 -19.00 13.20 24.76
C THR A 503 -19.27 14.16 25.92
N ALA A 504 -19.70 15.37 25.59
CA ALA A 504 -20.04 16.39 26.56
C ALA A 504 -21.19 15.98 27.51
N ASP A 505 -22.01 15.02 27.09
CA ASP A 505 -23.11 14.46 27.88
C ASP A 505 -22.66 13.36 28.86
N GLY A 506 -21.36 13.07 28.90
CA GLY A 506 -20.78 12.09 29.82
C GLY A 506 -20.78 10.65 29.29
N GLU A 507 -21.04 10.43 28.02
CA GLU A 507 -20.82 9.12 27.40
C GLU A 507 -19.30 8.86 27.28
N ILE A 508 -18.87 7.69 27.76
CA ILE A 508 -17.52 7.17 27.56
C ILE A 508 -17.66 5.82 26.88
N LEU A 509 -17.29 5.76 25.63
CA LEU A 509 -17.38 4.57 24.78
C LEU A 509 -16.00 4.13 24.33
N HIS A 510 -15.64 2.90 24.62
CA HIS A 510 -14.50 2.21 24.05
C HIS A 510 -14.96 1.42 22.84
N VAL A 511 -14.41 1.73 21.68
CA VAL A 511 -14.62 0.96 20.44
C VAL A 511 -13.40 0.09 20.23
N ILE A 512 -13.53 -1.19 20.54
CA ILE A 512 -12.46 -2.16 20.35
C ILE A 512 -12.55 -2.61 18.89
N THR A 513 -11.48 -2.36 18.14
CA THR A 513 -11.43 -2.67 16.71
C THR A 513 -10.55 -3.88 16.48
N ALA A 514 -11.07 -4.88 15.78
CA ALA A 514 -10.35 -6.06 15.42
C ALA A 514 -10.51 -6.35 13.93
N GLN A 515 -9.40 -6.62 13.27
CA GLN A 515 -9.43 -7.15 11.92
C GLN A 515 -9.63 -8.66 11.99
N ALA A 516 -10.75 -9.12 11.48
CA ALA A 516 -11.12 -10.51 11.51
C ALA A 516 -11.31 -11.04 10.08
N GLY A 517 -10.25 -11.56 9.50
CA GLY A 517 -10.26 -11.95 8.09
C GLY A 517 -10.43 -10.72 7.17
N ARG A 518 -11.34 -10.81 6.21
CA ARG A 518 -11.71 -9.69 5.33
C ARG A 518 -12.65 -8.69 6.00
N ASN A 519 -13.38 -9.13 7.00
CA ASN A 519 -14.37 -8.30 7.67
C ASN A 519 -13.76 -7.58 8.88
N SER A 520 -14.22 -6.39 9.16
CA SER A 520 -13.88 -5.71 10.40
C SER A 520 -14.92 -6.01 11.47
N VAL A 521 -14.45 -6.20 12.69
CA VAL A 521 -15.30 -6.39 13.87
C VAL A 521 -15.04 -5.26 14.84
N ARG A 522 -16.10 -4.67 15.36
CA ARG A 522 -16.04 -3.64 16.39
C ARG A 522 -16.86 -4.08 17.60
N VAL A 523 -16.31 -3.90 18.78
CA VAL A 523 -17.05 -4.11 20.04
C VAL A 523 -17.25 -2.77 20.69
N LEU A 524 -18.50 -2.44 21.00
CA LEU A 524 -18.88 -1.21 21.66
C LEU A 524 -19.02 -1.49 23.16
N HIS A 525 -18.06 -1.00 23.93
CA HIS A 525 -18.01 -1.12 25.39
C HIS A 525 -18.17 0.24 26.04
N TRP A 526 -19.25 0.43 26.79
CA TRP A 526 -19.48 1.68 27.50
C TRP A 526 -19.01 1.60 28.95
N GLU A 527 -18.09 2.46 29.29
CA GLU A 527 -17.68 2.73 30.66
C GLU A 527 -18.72 3.62 31.38
N ALA A 528 -19.34 4.55 30.67
CA ALA A 528 -20.36 5.46 31.19
C ALA A 528 -21.33 5.93 30.10
N GLY A 529 -22.50 6.37 30.48
CA GLY A 529 -23.45 7.02 29.58
C GLY A 529 -24.08 6.12 28.53
N LYS A 530 -24.10 4.80 28.74
CA LYS A 530 -24.65 3.81 27.79
C LYS A 530 -26.11 4.11 27.44
N PRO A 531 -26.50 4.15 26.15
CA PRO A 531 -27.90 4.25 25.77
C PRO A 531 -28.73 3.05 26.25
N GLY A 532 -29.95 3.31 26.76
CA GLY A 532 -30.81 2.25 27.29
C GLY A 532 -31.25 1.21 26.24
N ALA A 533 -31.23 1.60 24.96
CA ALA A 533 -31.66 0.74 23.84
C ALA A 533 -30.55 -0.17 23.31
N VAL A 534 -29.30 -0.04 23.76
CA VAL A 534 -28.16 -0.82 23.29
C VAL A 534 -27.58 -1.62 24.46
N GLU A 535 -27.20 -2.86 24.21
CA GLU A 535 -26.52 -3.68 25.21
C GLU A 535 -25.05 -3.26 25.30
N ASN A 536 -24.44 -3.45 26.48
CA ASN A 536 -23.00 -3.27 26.60
C ASN A 536 -22.26 -4.43 25.90
N ASP A 537 -21.04 -4.20 25.50
CA ASP A 537 -20.22 -5.17 24.74
C ASP A 537 -20.90 -5.63 23.43
N GLN A 538 -21.65 -4.73 22.80
CA GLN A 538 -22.28 -5.02 21.51
C GLN A 538 -21.21 -5.27 20.45
N VAL A 539 -21.20 -6.49 19.93
CA VAL A 539 -20.33 -6.84 18.81
C VAL A 539 -21.00 -6.49 17.49
N ARG A 540 -20.27 -5.82 16.63
CA ARG A 540 -20.70 -5.43 15.28
C ARG A 540 -19.78 -6.04 14.24
N TYR A 541 -20.34 -6.89 13.43
CA TYR A 541 -19.65 -7.49 12.28
C TYR A 541 -20.01 -6.67 11.03
N SER A 542 -19.00 -6.12 10.38
CA SER A 542 -19.17 -5.36 9.14
C SER A 542 -18.92 -6.26 7.95
N LEU A 543 -19.92 -6.49 7.12
CA LEU A 543 -19.78 -7.12 5.82
C LEU A 543 -19.52 -6.04 4.77
N GLY A 544 -18.45 -6.22 3.99
CA GLY A 544 -18.04 -5.27 2.97
C GLY A 544 -18.43 -5.71 1.56
N ASP A 545 -18.29 -4.76 0.63
CA ASP A 545 -18.22 -5.05 -0.79
C ASP A 545 -16.76 -5.37 -1.21
N HIS A 546 -16.51 -5.41 -2.50
CA HIS A 546 -15.18 -5.63 -3.04
C HIS A 546 -14.17 -4.50 -2.71
N LEU A 547 -14.64 -3.28 -2.46
CA LEU A 547 -13.82 -2.14 -2.02
C LEU A 547 -13.58 -2.11 -0.51
N GLY A 548 -14.20 -3.02 0.25
CA GLY A 548 -14.22 -2.98 1.71
C GLY A 548 -15.20 -1.96 2.29
N SER A 549 -16.11 -1.41 1.47
CA SER A 549 -17.13 -0.48 1.96
C SER A 549 -18.11 -1.23 2.87
N SER A 550 -18.41 -0.69 4.05
CA SER A 550 -19.33 -1.30 5.03
C SER A 550 -20.77 -1.26 4.53
N THR A 551 -21.20 -2.32 3.87
CA THR A 551 -22.55 -2.43 3.30
C THR A 551 -23.58 -2.92 4.29
N LEU A 552 -23.21 -3.86 5.16
CA LEU A 552 -24.06 -4.38 6.23
C LEU A 552 -23.32 -4.35 7.55
N GLU A 553 -24.01 -4.02 8.63
CA GLU A 553 -23.56 -4.27 9.99
C GLU A 553 -24.51 -5.26 10.66
N LEU A 554 -23.95 -6.30 11.27
CA LEU A 554 -24.67 -7.37 11.95
C LEU A 554 -24.28 -7.39 13.43
N ASP A 555 -25.22 -7.76 14.28
CA ASP A 555 -24.95 -7.97 15.70
C ASP A 555 -24.37 -9.36 15.98
N GLN A 556 -24.15 -9.66 17.26
CA GLN A 556 -23.59 -10.93 17.73
C GLN A 556 -24.49 -12.13 17.48
N GLN A 557 -25.76 -11.94 17.16
CA GLN A 557 -26.70 -13.01 16.78
C GLN A 557 -26.90 -13.12 15.26
N GLY A 558 -26.19 -12.31 14.46
CA GLY A 558 -26.36 -12.24 13.03
C GLY A 558 -27.52 -11.36 12.57
N GLY A 559 -28.18 -10.67 13.50
CA GLY A 559 -29.25 -9.73 13.19
C GLY A 559 -28.75 -8.46 12.52
N LEU A 560 -29.49 -7.96 11.51
CA LEU A 560 -29.14 -6.77 10.78
C LEU A 560 -29.32 -5.51 11.62
N ILE A 561 -28.24 -4.77 11.86
CA ILE A 561 -28.22 -3.46 12.52
C ILE A 561 -28.43 -2.35 11.51
N SER A 562 -27.63 -2.34 10.45
CA SER A 562 -27.68 -1.32 9.40
C SER A 562 -27.31 -1.87 8.03
N GLN A 563 -27.83 -1.21 7.02
CA GLN A 563 -27.52 -1.46 5.61
C GLN A 563 -27.23 -0.14 4.90
N GLU A 564 -26.24 -0.11 4.01
CA GLU A 564 -25.86 1.10 3.29
C GLU A 564 -25.39 0.74 1.88
N SER A 565 -25.69 1.60 0.91
CA SER A 565 -25.16 1.55 -0.43
C SER A 565 -24.59 2.90 -0.82
N TYR A 566 -23.62 2.86 -1.74
CA TYR A 566 -22.81 4.02 -2.09
C TYR A 566 -22.95 4.36 -3.57
N TYR A 567 -22.85 5.65 -3.89
CA TYR A 567 -22.52 6.08 -5.24
C TYR A 567 -21.06 5.69 -5.57
N PRO A 568 -20.71 5.62 -6.84
CA PRO A 568 -19.36 5.15 -7.22
C PRO A 568 -18.22 5.86 -6.51
N PHE A 569 -18.31 7.17 -6.35
CA PHE A 569 -17.32 7.98 -5.65
C PHE A 569 -17.52 8.09 -4.12
N GLY A 570 -18.27 7.18 -3.52
CA GLY A 570 -18.33 7.02 -2.06
C GLY A 570 -19.36 7.89 -1.34
N GLY A 571 -20.14 8.70 -2.03
CA GLY A 571 -21.33 9.31 -1.44
C GLY A 571 -22.34 8.25 -1.05
N THR A 572 -23.08 8.42 0.06
CA THR A 572 -24.13 7.47 0.46
C THR A 572 -25.36 7.64 -0.44
N ALA A 573 -25.69 6.61 -1.21
CA ALA A 573 -26.87 6.60 -2.07
C ALA A 573 -28.14 6.26 -1.28
N TRP A 574 -28.00 5.34 -0.32
CA TRP A 574 -29.11 4.91 0.51
C TRP A 574 -28.57 4.25 1.77
N TRP A 575 -29.21 4.45 2.91
CA TRP A 575 -28.92 3.74 4.14
C TRP A 575 -30.15 3.57 5.02
N ALA A 576 -30.17 2.48 5.77
CA ALA A 576 -31.22 2.12 6.68
C ALA A 576 -30.66 1.49 7.95
N ALA A 577 -31.39 1.61 9.06
CA ALA A 577 -31.03 0.95 10.31
C ALA A 577 -32.27 0.53 11.08
N ARG A 578 -32.11 -0.47 11.97
CA ARG A 578 -33.20 -0.92 12.83
C ARG A 578 -33.54 0.12 13.91
N SER A 579 -32.58 0.97 14.27
CA SER A 579 -32.82 2.10 15.17
C SER A 579 -31.86 3.26 14.86
N ALA A 580 -32.32 4.48 15.07
CA ALA A 580 -31.51 5.69 14.93
C ALA A 580 -30.38 5.76 16.00
N VAL A 581 -30.64 5.16 17.19
CA VAL A 581 -29.64 5.10 18.25
C VAL A 581 -28.43 4.24 17.82
N GLU A 582 -28.68 3.09 17.23
CA GLU A 582 -27.59 2.22 16.74
C GLU A 582 -26.89 2.77 15.52
N ALA A 583 -27.64 3.44 14.63
CA ALA A 583 -27.12 4.09 13.44
C ALA A 583 -26.07 5.17 13.76
N LYS A 584 -26.18 5.84 14.90
CA LYS A 584 -25.24 6.85 15.39
C LYS A 584 -23.81 6.32 15.52
N TYR A 585 -23.65 5.03 15.79
CA TYR A 585 -22.34 4.41 16.00
C TYR A 585 -21.72 3.80 14.72
N LYS A 586 -22.36 3.99 13.57
CA LYS A 586 -21.77 3.61 12.28
C LYS A 586 -20.87 4.74 11.77
N THR A 587 -19.57 4.61 12.00
CA THR A 587 -18.55 5.59 11.60
C THR A 587 -17.77 5.16 10.38
N VAL A 588 -17.50 3.85 10.23
CA VAL A 588 -16.80 3.29 9.10
C VAL A 588 -17.78 3.01 7.96
N ARG A 589 -17.48 3.50 6.75
CA ARG A 589 -18.39 3.46 5.60
C ARG A 589 -17.67 3.07 4.31
N TYR A 590 -17.69 3.94 3.30
CA TYR A 590 -17.09 3.70 1.98
C TYR A 590 -15.60 3.35 2.09
N SER A 591 -15.19 2.33 1.32
CA SER A 591 -13.79 1.85 1.27
C SER A 591 -13.20 1.52 2.65
N GLY A 592 -14.06 1.15 3.62
CA GLY A 592 -13.64 0.86 5.00
C GLY A 592 -13.09 2.05 5.77
N LYS A 593 -13.36 3.28 5.33
CA LYS A 593 -12.83 4.50 5.93
C LYS A 593 -13.82 5.15 6.90
N GLU A 594 -13.27 5.80 7.92
CA GLU A 594 -14.06 6.61 8.84
C GLU A 594 -14.52 7.89 8.14
N ARG A 595 -15.80 8.18 8.29
CA ARG A 595 -16.41 9.41 7.80
C ARG A 595 -16.67 10.34 8.97
N ASP A 596 -16.02 11.51 8.92
CA ASP A 596 -16.16 12.53 9.95
C ASP A 596 -17.48 13.30 9.82
N ALA A 597 -17.83 14.10 10.83
CA ALA A 597 -19.03 14.90 10.81
C ALA A 597 -19.01 15.98 9.71
N SER A 598 -17.83 16.43 9.30
CA SER A 598 -17.62 17.29 8.14
C SER A 598 -18.03 16.66 6.80
N GLY A 599 -18.28 15.35 6.78
CA GLY A 599 -18.58 14.58 5.58
C GLY A 599 -17.35 14.01 4.86
N LEU A 600 -16.15 14.41 5.26
CA LEU A 600 -14.91 13.91 4.71
C LEU A 600 -14.61 12.48 5.15
N TYR A 601 -13.95 11.71 4.29
CA TYR A 601 -13.36 10.43 4.64
C TYR A 601 -11.90 10.59 5.00
N TYR A 602 -11.50 10.04 6.14
CA TYR A 602 -10.10 10.00 6.56
C TYR A 602 -9.40 8.76 6.00
N TYR A 603 -8.40 8.97 5.15
CA TYR A 603 -7.64 7.89 4.51
C TYR A 603 -6.27 7.64 5.15
N GLY A 604 -5.85 8.46 6.11
CA GLY A 604 -4.52 8.43 6.73
C GLY A 604 -3.74 9.70 6.41
N PHE A 605 -3.17 9.78 5.22
CA PHE A 605 -2.39 10.95 4.82
C PHE A 605 -3.21 12.05 4.15
N ARG A 606 -4.39 11.74 3.65
CA ARG A 606 -5.29 12.72 3.02
C ARG A 606 -6.73 12.56 3.49
N TYR A 607 -7.52 13.60 3.23
CA TYR A 607 -8.96 13.60 3.38
C TYR A 607 -9.63 13.68 2.02
N TYR A 608 -10.64 12.85 1.85
CA TYR A 608 -11.38 12.71 0.61
C TYR A 608 -12.79 13.31 0.72
N ALA A 609 -13.16 14.16 -0.25
CA ALA A 609 -14.49 14.74 -0.37
C ALA A 609 -15.32 14.00 -1.45
N PRO A 610 -16.21 13.06 -1.08
CA PRO A 610 -16.92 12.24 -2.06
C PRO A 610 -17.84 13.04 -2.97
N TRP A 611 -18.37 14.18 -2.49
CA TRP A 611 -19.21 15.05 -3.32
C TRP A 611 -18.41 15.89 -4.30
N LEU A 612 -17.12 16.13 -4.07
CA LEU A 612 -16.19 16.77 -5.01
C LEU A 612 -15.47 15.74 -5.89
N GLN A 613 -15.54 14.45 -5.52
CA GLN A 613 -14.89 13.33 -6.20
C GLN A 613 -13.37 13.48 -6.30
N ARG A 614 -12.77 14.12 -5.30
CA ARG A 614 -11.35 14.43 -5.30
C ARG A 614 -10.79 14.61 -3.89
N TRP A 615 -9.50 14.58 -3.82
CA TRP A 615 -8.75 14.96 -2.62
C TRP A 615 -8.85 16.48 -2.39
N ILE A 616 -8.84 16.89 -1.12
CA ILE A 616 -8.89 18.32 -0.74
C ILE A 616 -7.51 18.97 -0.62
N ASN A 617 -6.44 18.16 -0.73
CA ASN A 617 -5.06 18.61 -0.72
C ASN A 617 -4.23 17.78 -1.71
N PRO A 618 -3.08 18.28 -2.17
CA PRO A 618 -2.21 17.57 -3.09
C PRO A 618 -1.64 16.29 -2.47
N ASP A 619 -1.27 15.35 -3.33
CA ASP A 619 -0.66 14.12 -2.90
C ASP A 619 0.68 14.36 -2.17
N PRO A 620 0.83 13.92 -0.90
CA PRO A 620 2.11 14.00 -0.21
C PRO A 620 3.19 13.10 -0.83
N ALA A 621 2.79 12.06 -1.59
CA ALA A 621 3.68 11.20 -2.35
C ALA A 621 4.16 11.83 -3.68
N GLY A 622 3.65 12.98 -4.04
CA GLY A 622 4.01 13.70 -5.26
C GLY A 622 3.26 13.22 -6.48
N ASP A 623 3.99 12.79 -7.51
CA ASP A 623 3.44 12.36 -8.80
C ASP A 623 3.38 10.84 -8.99
N VAL A 624 3.42 10.10 -7.91
CA VAL A 624 3.39 8.63 -7.93
C VAL A 624 2.11 8.09 -8.57
N ASP A 625 0.98 8.72 -8.27
CA ASP A 625 -0.33 8.37 -8.83
C ASP A 625 -0.73 9.27 -10.02
N GLY A 626 0.25 9.91 -10.66
CA GLY A 626 0.09 10.78 -11.82
C GLY A 626 0.33 12.25 -11.52
N LEU A 627 0.29 13.05 -12.60
CA LEU A 627 0.61 14.49 -12.50
C LEU A 627 -0.52 15.35 -11.92
N ASN A 628 -1.74 14.81 -11.81
CA ASN A 628 -2.85 15.48 -11.14
C ASN A 628 -2.88 15.08 -9.67
N ALA A 629 -2.32 15.90 -8.82
CA ALA A 629 -2.15 15.62 -7.40
C ALA A 629 -3.47 15.53 -6.59
N TYR A 630 -4.61 15.82 -7.20
CA TYR A 630 -5.93 15.77 -6.53
C TYR A 630 -6.82 14.64 -7.04
N ASN A 631 -6.38 13.88 -8.03
CA ASN A 631 -7.19 12.83 -8.63
C ASN A 631 -7.40 11.68 -7.65
N PHE A 632 -8.65 11.27 -7.48
CA PHE A 632 -8.99 10.12 -6.64
C PHE A 632 -9.02 8.87 -7.51
N VAL A 633 -8.14 7.92 -7.19
CA VAL A 633 -8.04 6.57 -7.78
C VAL A 633 -8.19 6.57 -9.31
N SER A 634 -7.48 7.48 -9.97
CA SER A 634 -7.47 7.62 -11.43
C SER A 634 -8.87 7.73 -12.07
N ASN A 635 -9.87 8.28 -11.35
CA ASN A 635 -11.29 8.34 -11.75
C ASN A 635 -11.93 6.97 -12.01
N ASN A 636 -11.42 5.90 -11.41
CA ASN A 636 -11.98 4.55 -11.50
C ASN A 636 -12.31 3.99 -10.10
N PRO A 637 -13.25 4.58 -9.38
CA PRO A 637 -13.56 4.24 -8.00
C PRO A 637 -14.32 2.90 -7.85
N ALA A 638 -14.76 2.29 -8.94
CA ALA A 638 -15.38 0.98 -8.91
C ALA A 638 -14.35 -0.16 -8.92
N MET A 639 -13.11 0.12 -9.33
CA MET A 639 -12.05 -0.89 -9.45
C MET A 639 -10.85 -0.63 -8.57
N LEU A 640 -10.54 0.64 -8.32
CA LEU A 640 -9.35 1.04 -7.56
C LEU A 640 -9.72 1.48 -6.15
N ILE A 641 -8.85 1.19 -5.20
CA ILE A 641 -8.93 1.69 -3.84
C ILE A 641 -7.62 2.39 -3.48
N ASP A 642 -7.72 3.35 -2.60
CA ASP A 642 -6.54 3.92 -1.94
C ASP A 642 -6.55 3.48 -0.47
N LYS A 643 -5.46 2.88 0.00
CA LYS A 643 -5.40 2.33 1.35
C LYS A 643 -5.10 3.37 2.41
N ASP A 644 -4.29 4.34 2.07
CA ASP A 644 -3.76 5.29 3.05
C ASP A 644 -3.79 6.76 2.59
N GLY A 645 -4.32 7.02 1.41
CA GLY A 645 -4.41 8.37 0.87
C GLY A 645 -3.18 8.80 0.07
N ARG A 646 -2.46 7.87 -0.57
CA ARG A 646 -1.27 8.15 -1.37
C ARG A 646 -1.26 7.50 -2.74
N VAL A 647 -1.77 6.29 -2.88
CA VAL A 647 -1.71 5.55 -4.14
C VAL A 647 -2.98 4.74 -4.37
N GLY A 648 -3.52 4.85 -5.56
CA GLY A 648 -4.63 4.02 -6.01
C GLY A 648 -4.16 2.63 -6.46
N GLU A 649 -4.68 1.58 -5.85
CA GLU A 649 -4.33 0.19 -6.12
C GLU A 649 -5.51 -0.59 -6.71
N ARG A 650 -5.22 -1.56 -7.58
CA ARG A 650 -6.26 -2.48 -8.05
C ARG A 650 -6.69 -3.46 -6.95
N ILE A 651 -7.97 -3.72 -6.86
CA ILE A 651 -8.57 -4.57 -5.82
C ILE A 651 -7.97 -5.96 -5.76
N ALA A 652 -7.59 -6.55 -6.88
CA ALA A 652 -6.98 -7.88 -6.92
C ALA A 652 -5.66 -7.96 -6.11
N ALA A 653 -4.94 -6.86 -5.99
CA ALA A 653 -3.74 -6.76 -5.17
C ALA A 653 -4.06 -6.42 -3.70
N ALA A 654 -5.19 -5.77 -3.46
CA ALA A 654 -5.55 -5.24 -2.15
C ALA A 654 -5.93 -6.31 -1.12
N TYR A 655 -6.22 -7.50 -1.57
CA TYR A 655 -6.67 -8.60 -0.71
C TYR A 655 -5.65 -9.72 -0.53
N ALA A 656 -4.43 -9.52 -0.92
CA ALA A 656 -3.37 -10.31 -0.32
C ALA A 656 -3.42 -10.06 1.20
N PRO A 657 -3.47 -11.10 2.03
CA PRO A 657 -3.39 -10.89 3.47
C PRO A 657 -2.17 -10.02 3.73
N ASN A 658 -2.33 -9.05 4.61
CA ASN A 658 -1.28 -8.11 4.96
C ASN A 658 0.06 -8.84 4.95
N GLU A 659 0.89 -8.52 3.98
CA GLU A 659 2.29 -8.86 4.11
C GLU A 659 2.70 -8.29 5.47
N PRO A 660 3.40 -9.05 6.28
CA PRO A 660 3.82 -8.56 7.58
C PRO A 660 4.49 -7.22 7.33
N ALA A 661 3.96 -6.19 7.94
CA ALA A 661 4.51 -4.85 7.82
C ALA A 661 6.00 -4.97 8.06
N LEU A 662 6.79 -4.55 7.10
CA LEU A 662 8.23 -4.49 7.28
C LEU A 662 8.49 -3.88 8.66
N PRO A 663 9.38 -4.45 9.45
CA PRO A 663 9.69 -3.92 10.75
C PRO A 663 9.85 -2.41 10.69
N SER A 664 9.26 -1.71 11.63
CA SER A 664 9.18 -0.25 11.62
C SER A 664 10.53 0.44 11.42
N TYR A 665 11.60 -0.19 11.83
CA TYR A 665 12.95 0.35 11.60
C TYR A 665 13.34 0.44 10.11
N PHE A 666 12.78 -0.40 9.25
CA PHE A 666 12.96 -0.25 7.81
C PHE A 666 12.18 0.94 7.28
N LYS A 667 11.03 1.25 7.87
CA LYS A 667 10.26 2.44 7.53
C LYS A 667 11.01 3.71 7.88
N ASP A 668 11.59 3.73 9.06
CA ASP A 668 12.20 4.94 9.60
C ASP A 668 13.55 5.28 8.98
N THR A 669 14.28 4.31 8.47
CA THR A 669 15.65 4.53 7.99
C THR A 669 15.71 4.89 6.51
N TYR A 670 14.69 4.58 5.73
CA TYR A 670 14.75 4.70 4.27
C TYR A 670 13.55 5.39 3.64
N LEU A 671 12.55 5.78 4.41
CA LEU A 671 11.26 6.19 3.91
C LEU A 671 10.80 7.56 4.33
N SER A 672 11.71 8.43 4.67
CA SER A 672 11.29 9.75 5.15
C SER A 672 10.52 10.60 4.15
N GLU A 673 10.39 10.19 2.88
CA GLU A 673 9.64 10.99 1.93
C GLU A 673 8.98 10.26 0.75
N ALA A 674 9.14 8.98 0.64
CA ALA A 674 8.54 8.28 -0.49
C ALA A 674 7.56 7.24 -0.04
N SER A 675 6.35 7.61 -0.18
CA SER A 675 5.29 6.75 -0.66
C SER A 675 5.58 5.26 -0.74
N ASN A 676 4.75 4.55 -0.05
CA ASN A 676 4.40 3.18 -0.36
C ASN A 676 5.49 2.13 -0.11
N ASP A 677 5.35 1.44 1.02
CA ASP A 677 6.21 0.33 1.41
C ASP A 677 6.36 -0.73 0.32
N GLN A 678 5.31 -0.94 -0.47
CA GLN A 678 5.31 -1.89 -1.58
C GLN A 678 6.19 -1.40 -2.74
N MET A 679 6.08 -0.13 -3.10
CA MET A 679 6.93 0.43 -4.16
C MET A 679 8.40 0.41 -3.80
N ILE A 680 8.71 0.57 -2.54
CA ILE A 680 10.10 0.53 -2.10
C ILE A 680 10.59 -0.91 -2.02
N ALA A 681 9.76 -1.82 -1.58
CA ALA A 681 10.08 -3.23 -1.63
C ALA A 681 10.26 -3.68 -3.08
N ASP A 682 9.39 -3.25 -3.98
CA ASP A 682 9.48 -3.55 -5.40
C ASP A 682 10.66 -2.84 -6.06
N ALA A 683 10.90 -1.58 -5.75
CA ALA A 683 12.05 -0.85 -6.24
C ALA A 683 13.38 -1.44 -5.73
N ARG A 684 13.40 -1.95 -4.52
CA ARG A 684 14.55 -2.68 -4.00
C ARG A 684 14.74 -4.03 -4.63
N ALA A 685 13.65 -4.78 -4.78
CA ALA A 685 13.69 -6.03 -5.50
C ALA A 685 14.14 -5.77 -6.95
N GLU A 686 13.65 -4.71 -7.56
CA GLU A 686 14.02 -4.32 -8.90
C GLU A 686 15.46 -3.82 -9.01
N ALA A 687 15.94 -3.06 -8.04
CA ALA A 687 17.34 -2.67 -7.96
C ALA A 687 18.26 -3.88 -7.81
N LEU A 688 17.87 -4.85 -6.99
CA LEU A 688 18.61 -6.10 -6.86
C LEU A 688 18.59 -6.94 -8.15
N TRP A 689 17.56 -6.81 -8.97
CA TRP A 689 17.49 -7.49 -10.25
C TRP A 689 18.23 -6.76 -11.37
N ASN A 690 18.25 -5.44 -11.32
CA ASN A 690 18.79 -4.63 -12.41
C ASN A 690 20.27 -4.31 -12.26
N ASP A 691 20.71 -4.10 -11.06
CA ASP A 691 22.13 -3.91 -10.78
C ASP A 691 22.76 -5.21 -10.33
N PRO A 692 24.02 -5.41 -10.66
CA PRO A 692 24.75 -6.52 -10.10
C PRO A 692 24.67 -6.46 -8.59
N PRO A 693 24.09 -7.45 -7.98
CA PRO A 693 23.83 -7.38 -6.57
C PRO A 693 25.14 -7.38 -5.79
N ARG A 694 25.10 -6.76 -4.66
CA ARG A 694 26.18 -6.81 -3.71
C ARG A 694 26.05 -8.05 -2.85
N PHE A 695 27.13 -8.50 -2.30
CA PHE A 695 27.12 -9.64 -1.41
C PHE A 695 26.23 -9.42 -0.20
N LEU A 696 25.39 -10.37 0.03
CA LEU A 696 24.59 -10.46 1.23
C LEU A 696 25.27 -11.48 2.13
N GLY A 697 26.30 -11.03 2.85
CA GLY A 697 27.07 -11.95 3.65
C GLY A 697 27.82 -13.00 2.84
N ALA A 698 28.12 -14.12 3.43
CA ALA A 698 29.00 -15.13 2.84
C ALA A 698 28.34 -15.93 1.73
N GLY A 699 28.13 -15.31 0.61
CA GLY A 699 27.72 -16.04 -0.60
C GLY A 699 26.22 -16.20 -0.80
N TYR A 700 25.44 -15.24 -0.37
CA TYR A 700 24.00 -15.24 -0.58
C TYR A 700 23.55 -14.07 -1.46
N ALA A 701 22.50 -14.30 -2.20
CA ALA A 701 21.79 -13.29 -2.97
C ALA A 701 20.32 -13.32 -2.63
N TYR A 702 19.70 -12.14 -2.64
CA TYR A 702 18.26 -12.05 -2.48
C TYR A 702 17.57 -12.44 -3.79
N VAL A 703 16.60 -13.34 -3.67
CA VAL A 703 15.77 -13.75 -4.79
C VAL A 703 14.32 -13.59 -4.41
N PRO A 704 13.52 -12.89 -5.21
CA PRO A 704 12.10 -12.73 -4.93
C PRO A 704 11.37 -14.06 -4.81
N ALA A 705 10.45 -14.14 -3.88
CA ALA A 705 9.72 -15.37 -3.62
C ALA A 705 8.98 -15.91 -4.87
N TRP A 706 8.45 -15.03 -5.68
CA TRP A 706 7.70 -15.41 -6.88
C TRP A 706 8.55 -16.16 -7.92
N TYR A 707 9.86 -15.93 -7.95
CA TYR A 707 10.73 -16.62 -8.89
C TYR A 707 10.67 -18.14 -8.75
N TYR A 708 10.60 -18.61 -7.54
CA TYR A 708 10.53 -20.04 -7.28
C TYR A 708 9.16 -20.64 -7.53
N ASN A 709 8.15 -19.82 -7.44
CA ASN A 709 6.78 -20.21 -7.79
C ASN A 709 6.49 -20.05 -9.27
N ALA A 710 7.40 -19.44 -10.01
CA ALA A 710 7.25 -19.24 -11.44
C ALA A 710 7.46 -20.54 -12.21
N ASN A 711 6.69 -20.71 -13.26
CA ASN A 711 6.92 -21.80 -14.20
C ASN A 711 8.18 -21.55 -15.04
N LEU A 712 8.58 -22.54 -15.80
CA LEU A 712 9.79 -22.45 -16.62
C LEU A 712 9.75 -21.25 -17.56
N GLN A 713 8.63 -21.00 -18.21
CA GLN A 713 8.52 -19.88 -19.15
C GLN A 713 8.69 -18.52 -18.46
N GLN A 714 8.09 -18.35 -17.31
CA GLN A 714 8.24 -17.11 -16.53
C GLN A 714 9.69 -16.89 -16.07
N ARG A 715 10.38 -17.94 -15.69
CA ARG A 715 11.80 -17.85 -15.33
C ARG A 715 12.66 -17.50 -16.55
N ILE A 716 12.31 -18.06 -17.69
CA ILE A 716 12.91 -17.75 -18.96
C ILE A 716 12.75 -16.27 -19.30
N ASP A 717 11.54 -15.80 -19.25
CA ASP A 717 11.22 -14.40 -19.57
C ASP A 717 12.00 -13.46 -18.65
N LEU A 718 12.05 -13.76 -17.37
CA LEU A 718 12.87 -13.01 -16.43
C LEU A 718 14.34 -12.97 -16.80
N LEU A 719 14.93 -14.11 -17.14
CA LEU A 719 16.32 -14.15 -17.53
C LEU A 719 16.58 -13.41 -18.84
N ASN A 720 15.61 -13.34 -19.71
CA ASN A 720 15.69 -12.55 -20.94
C ASN A 720 15.55 -11.06 -20.68
N GLU A 721 14.66 -10.67 -19.81
CA GLU A 721 14.46 -9.29 -19.42
C GLU A 721 15.61 -8.74 -18.58
N ARG A 722 16.20 -9.56 -17.74
CA ARG A 722 17.25 -9.17 -16.80
C ARG A 722 18.64 -9.58 -17.30
N SER A 723 19.11 -8.83 -18.24
CA SER A 723 20.39 -9.15 -18.91
C SER A 723 21.56 -9.32 -17.94
N TRP A 724 21.58 -8.57 -16.85
CA TRP A 724 22.61 -8.68 -15.85
C TRP A 724 22.67 -10.06 -15.18
N MET A 725 21.52 -10.72 -15.04
CA MET A 725 21.48 -12.08 -14.48
C MET A 725 22.29 -13.04 -15.33
N ARG A 726 22.13 -12.98 -16.62
CA ARG A 726 22.93 -13.81 -17.54
C ARG A 726 24.40 -13.47 -17.44
N HIS A 727 24.72 -12.21 -17.57
CA HIS A 727 26.10 -11.75 -17.43
C HIS A 727 26.67 -12.09 -16.06
N GLY A 728 25.86 -11.88 -15.04
CA GLY A 728 26.24 -12.22 -13.70
C GLY A 728 26.56 -13.69 -13.51
N ILE A 729 25.78 -14.57 -14.07
CA ILE A 729 26.04 -16.00 -14.03
C ILE A 729 27.43 -16.32 -14.58
N VAL A 730 27.72 -15.69 -15.68
CA VAL A 730 29.02 -15.91 -16.32
C VAL A 730 30.14 -15.26 -15.54
N THR A 731 29.87 -14.09 -15.01
CA THR A 731 30.95 -13.29 -14.43
C THR A 731 31.18 -13.51 -12.98
N THR A 732 30.28 -14.12 -12.31
CA THR A 732 30.37 -14.13 -10.87
C THR A 732 30.50 -15.47 -10.25
N LEU A 733 30.33 -16.47 -11.01
CA LEU A 733 30.34 -17.78 -10.44
C LEU A 733 31.65 -18.23 -9.92
N PHE A 734 32.64 -17.60 -10.37
CA PHE A 734 33.93 -18.20 -10.25
C PHE A 734 34.96 -17.24 -9.79
N ASN A 735 35.21 -17.26 -8.58
CA ASN A 735 36.27 -16.51 -8.00
C ASN A 735 36.73 -17.21 -6.75
N HIS A 736 37.21 -18.39 -6.95
CA HIS A 736 37.70 -19.17 -5.90
C HIS A 736 38.99 -19.74 -6.26
N ASP A 737 39.85 -19.67 -5.38
CA ASP A 737 41.04 -20.40 -5.45
C ASP A 737 40.76 -21.76 -4.94
N HIS A 738 40.78 -22.69 -5.81
CA HIS A 738 40.50 -24.04 -5.40
C HIS A 738 41.71 -24.90 -5.39
N ASP A 739 41.78 -25.61 -4.34
CA ASP A 739 42.56 -26.82 -4.28
C ASP A 739 41.68 -28.00 -4.71
N PRO A 740 41.89 -28.55 -5.86
CA PRO A 740 41.05 -29.64 -6.38
C PRO A 740 41.03 -30.87 -5.50
N VAL A 741 41.97 -31.02 -4.63
CA VAL A 741 42.06 -32.15 -3.72
C VAL A 741 41.23 -31.89 -2.46
N LYS A 742 41.27 -30.68 -1.98
CA LYS A 742 40.57 -30.30 -0.76
C LYS A 742 39.20 -29.74 -1.02
N LYS A 743 39.10 -29.10 -2.16
CA LYS A 743 37.85 -28.45 -2.58
C LYS A 743 37.46 -29.00 -3.93
N PRO A 744 36.24 -29.38 -4.09
CA PRO A 744 35.77 -29.93 -5.38
C PRO A 744 35.69 -28.89 -6.50
N TYR A 745 35.98 -27.65 -6.21
CA TYR A 745 35.90 -26.59 -7.17
C TYR A 745 37.29 -26.17 -7.61
N GLU A 746 37.30 -25.73 -8.79
CA GLU A 746 38.47 -25.05 -9.28
C GLU A 746 38.11 -23.70 -9.83
N ILE A 747 38.87 -22.72 -9.45
CA ILE A 747 38.66 -21.40 -9.86
C ILE A 747 39.71 -21.02 -10.84
N THR A 748 39.23 -20.53 -11.91
CA THR A 748 40.15 -20.04 -12.92
C THR A 748 39.57 -18.79 -13.56
N SER A 749 40.42 -18.07 -14.24
CA SER A 749 39.97 -16.85 -14.84
C SER A 749 39.95 -16.99 -16.34
N ARG A 750 39.30 -17.95 -16.79
CA ARG A 750 39.26 -18.14 -18.24
C ARG A 750 37.85 -17.85 -18.76
N HIS A 751 37.84 -17.14 -19.80
CA HIS A 751 36.70 -17.00 -20.62
C HIS A 751 36.73 -18.02 -21.74
N TRP A 752 35.54 -18.47 -22.05
CA TRP A 752 35.28 -19.13 -23.29
C TRP A 752 35.09 -18.09 -24.38
N ASN A 753 35.85 -18.17 -25.39
CA ASN A 753 35.87 -17.14 -26.42
C ASN A 753 34.70 -17.25 -27.38
N ASN A 754 34.08 -18.39 -27.47
CA ASN A 754 32.96 -18.64 -28.33
C ASN A 754 32.10 -19.80 -27.84
N VAL A 755 30.94 -19.90 -28.45
CA VAL A 755 29.94 -20.93 -28.13
C VAL A 755 30.45 -22.31 -28.56
N ASP A 756 31.18 -22.40 -29.64
CA ASP A 756 31.65 -23.67 -30.14
C ASP A 756 32.65 -24.32 -29.21
N GLU A 757 33.51 -23.53 -28.63
CA GLU A 757 34.45 -24.03 -27.63
C GLU A 757 33.71 -24.59 -26.42
N PHE A 758 32.65 -23.91 -26.01
CA PHE A 758 31.85 -24.38 -24.93
C PHE A 758 31.04 -25.61 -25.30
N THR A 759 30.34 -25.60 -26.41
CA THR A 759 29.46 -26.69 -26.81
C THR A 759 30.22 -27.97 -27.17
N ASN A 760 31.39 -27.85 -27.67
CA ASN A 760 32.26 -29.00 -27.90
C ASN A 760 32.75 -29.64 -26.61
N THR A 761 32.79 -28.84 -25.56
CA THR A 761 33.26 -29.34 -24.28
C THR A 761 32.11 -29.88 -23.45
N TYR A 762 30.96 -29.28 -23.60
CA TYR A 762 29.81 -29.60 -22.77
C TYR A 762 28.60 -29.90 -23.60
N THR A 763 28.07 -31.05 -23.41
CA THR A 763 26.82 -31.46 -24.04
C THR A 763 25.63 -30.96 -23.19
N PRO A 764 24.43 -30.94 -23.75
CA PRO A 764 23.26 -30.56 -23.00
C PRO A 764 23.04 -31.36 -21.72
N GLU A 765 23.48 -32.58 -21.69
CA GLU A 765 23.40 -33.41 -20.52
C GLU A 765 24.47 -33.11 -19.48
N LYS A 766 25.53 -32.48 -19.95
CA LYS A 766 26.69 -32.23 -19.10
C LYS A 766 26.97 -30.76 -18.87
N TRP A 767 26.25 -29.90 -19.50
CA TRP A 767 26.62 -28.50 -19.57
C TRP A 767 26.84 -27.81 -18.23
N MET A 768 26.16 -28.27 -17.22
CA MET A 768 26.37 -27.71 -15.92
C MET A 768 27.42 -28.40 -15.14
N ILE A 769 27.97 -29.41 -15.66
CA ILE A 769 28.88 -30.15 -14.89
C ILE A 769 30.24 -30.13 -15.39
N GLN A 770 30.61 -29.31 -16.17
CA GLN A 770 31.89 -29.31 -16.62
C GLN A 770 32.53 -28.06 -16.69
N SER A 771 33.56 -27.96 -16.14
CA SER A 771 34.26 -26.85 -16.34
C SER A 771 35.62 -27.05 -16.12
N ASN A 772 36.23 -26.50 -16.89
CA ASN A 772 37.54 -26.43 -16.66
C ASN A 772 38.02 -25.08 -16.68
N PHE A 773 37.55 -24.47 -15.76
CA PHE A 773 37.81 -23.18 -15.77
C PHE A 773 39.12 -22.80 -15.66
N LYS A 774 39.78 -23.54 -15.05
CA LYS A 774 41.00 -23.27 -14.98
C LYS A 774 41.51 -23.35 -16.19
N ALA A 775 41.14 -22.78 -16.44
CA ALA A 775 41.58 -22.90 -17.44
C ALA A 775 41.08 -23.50 -18.41
N SER A 776 40.11 -23.51 -18.04
CA SER A 776 39.75 -24.15 -19.00
C SER A 776 40.53 -25.14 -19.41
N LYS A 777 41.26 -25.43 -18.60
CA LYS A 777 42.08 -26.46 -19.02
C LYS A 777 41.50 -27.69 -18.75
N SER A 778 40.65 -27.60 -17.99
CA SER A 778 40.35 -28.79 -17.54
C SER A 778 39.08 -29.14 -17.92
N ASN A 779 39.05 -30.01 -18.54
CA ASN A 779 37.95 -30.78 -18.78
C ASN A 779 37.82 -31.86 -17.76
N ASP A 780 38.56 -31.74 -16.73
CA ASP A 780 38.73 -32.74 -15.77
C ASP A 780 37.81 -32.64 -14.66
N TYR A 781 36.62 -32.46 -14.90
CA TYR A 781 35.63 -32.48 -13.91
C TYR A 781 34.78 -33.69 -13.99
N HIS A 782 34.45 -34.17 -12.85
CA HIS A 782 33.53 -35.27 -12.78
C HIS A 782 32.15 -34.79 -12.60
N ALA A 783 31.30 -35.51 -13.19
CA ALA A 783 29.93 -35.17 -13.13
C ALA A 783 29.34 -35.22 -11.77
N SER A 784 29.89 -35.93 -10.92
CA SER A 784 29.39 -35.96 -9.57
C SER A 784 29.86 -34.81 -8.71
N ASP A 785 30.65 -34.00 -9.26
CA ASP A 785 31.17 -32.90 -8.51
C ASP A 785 30.27 -31.74 -8.55
N VAL A 786 30.79 -30.65 -8.86
CA VAL A 786 30.17 -29.42 -8.85
C VAL A 786 30.20 -28.87 -10.21
N ILE A 787 29.19 -28.18 -10.57
CA ILE A 787 29.25 -27.37 -11.74
C ILE A 787 30.36 -26.37 -11.55
N ARG A 788 31.18 -26.22 -12.50
CA ARG A 788 32.24 -25.25 -12.51
C ARG A 788 32.04 -24.32 -13.65
N TYR A 789 32.00 -23.09 -13.32
CA TYR A 789 32.16 -22.06 -14.28
C TYR A 789 33.48 -21.40 -14.04
N GLN A 790 34.09 -21.06 -15.10
CA GLN A 790 35.20 -20.20 -15.03
C GLN A 790 34.82 -18.89 -15.63
N TYR A 791 35.10 -17.89 -14.89
CA TYR A 791 34.77 -16.60 -15.30
C TYR A 791 35.88 -15.64 -14.94
N GLU A 792 36.28 -14.95 -15.86
CA GLU A 792 37.49 -14.21 -15.65
C GLU A 792 37.26 -12.77 -15.37
N THR A 793 36.52 -12.15 -16.14
CA THR A 793 36.44 -10.73 -16.07
C THR A 793 35.76 -10.14 -14.97
N VAL A 794 34.95 -10.90 -14.44
CA VAL A 794 34.19 -10.42 -13.36
C VAL A 794 34.90 -10.39 -12.09
N SER A 795 36.06 -10.95 -12.15
CA SER A 795 36.83 -11.11 -10.94
C SER A 795 37.06 -9.86 -10.17
N LYS A 796 37.13 -8.82 -10.79
CA LYS A 796 37.42 -7.59 -10.10
C LYS A 796 36.17 -6.87 -9.70
N SER A 797 35.09 -7.23 -10.28
CA SER A 797 33.92 -6.55 -10.01
C SER A 797 32.77 -7.36 -10.34
N LEU A 798 32.65 -8.29 -9.58
CA LEU A 798 31.70 -9.16 -9.83
C LEU A 798 30.46 -8.71 -9.49
N GLY A 799 30.00 -7.89 -9.48
CA GLY A 799 28.78 -7.45 -9.10
C GLY A 799 27.65 -8.40 -9.12
N PHE A 800 27.95 -9.58 -9.24
CA PHE A 800 26.95 -10.52 -9.42
C PHE A 800 26.23 -10.89 -8.18
N PHE A 801 24.98 -10.92 -8.21
CA PHE A 801 24.18 -11.31 -7.13
C PHE A 801 24.60 -10.75 -5.81
N GLY A 802 25.00 -9.61 -5.80
CA GLY A 802 25.48 -9.04 -4.58
C GLY A 802 26.59 -9.78 -3.92
N VAL A 803 26.83 -10.89 -4.42
CA VAL A 803 27.96 -11.65 -3.99
C VAL A 803 29.14 -11.20 -4.67
N LEU A 804 28.89 -10.78 -5.80
CA LEU A 804 29.90 -10.57 -6.66
C LEU A 804 30.11 -9.16 -6.76
N PRO A 805 31.23 -8.82 -6.84
CA PRO A 805 31.54 -7.50 -7.23
C PRO A 805 30.89 -7.24 -8.54
N SER A 806 30.59 -6.04 -8.74
CA SER A 806 30.04 -5.65 -10.00
C SER A 806 30.97 -5.96 -11.15
N ARG A 807 32.23 -6.25 -10.82
CA ARG A 807 33.19 -6.51 -11.79
C ARG A 807 33.72 -7.86 -11.60
N VAL A 808 33.88 -8.50 -12.62
CA VAL A 808 34.35 -9.80 -12.60
C VAL A 808 35.68 -9.81 -13.21
N GLU A 809 36.55 -9.10 -12.67
CA GLU A 809 37.86 -9.26 -13.07
C GLU A 809 38.46 -10.53 -12.62
N ASN A 810 37.81 -11.06 -11.64
CA ASN A 810 38.19 -12.32 -11.16
C ASN A 810 37.54 -13.38 -11.91
N GLN A 811 38.00 -14.46 -11.66
CA GLN A 811 37.35 -15.63 -12.11
C GLN A 811 36.33 -16.06 -11.17
N TYR A 812 35.35 -16.59 -11.74
CA TYR A 812 34.39 -17.30 -11.03
C TYR A 812 34.39 -18.69 -11.45
N VAL A 813 34.28 -19.51 -10.53
CA VAL A 813 34.16 -20.90 -10.83
C VAL A 813 32.98 -21.41 -10.05
N MET A 814 32.01 -21.79 -10.76
CA MET A 814 31.06 -22.70 -10.26
C MET A 814 31.53 -24.07 -10.67
N ASN A 815 31.74 -24.91 -9.75
CA ASN A 815 32.32 -26.19 -10.08
C ASN A 815 31.43 -27.30 -9.68
N THR A 816 31.08 -28.06 -10.62
CA THR A 816 30.47 -29.30 -10.32
C THR A 816 31.52 -30.36 -10.36
N LYS A 817 31.52 -31.11 -9.38
CA LYS A 817 32.51 -32.12 -9.24
C LYS A 817 32.55 -33.14 -10.34
N THR A 818 31.39 -33.38 -10.81
CA THR A 818 31.26 -34.31 -11.91
C THR A 818 31.92 -33.85 -13.14
N LEU A 819 32.34 -32.66 -13.16
CA LEU A 819 33.14 -32.22 -14.28
C LEU A 819 34.57 -32.51 -14.08
N SER A 820 34.89 -33.06 -13.02
CA SER A 820 36.25 -33.35 -12.89
C SER A 820 36.61 -34.37 -13.85
N THR A 821 37.62 -34.08 -14.27
CA THR A 821 38.36 -34.83 -14.94
C THR A 821 37.90 -35.96 -15.64
N THR A 822 37.95 -36.65 -14.99
CA THR A 822 37.94 -37.90 -15.57
C THR A 822 36.63 -38.47 -15.75
N SER A 823 35.87 -38.29 -14.88
CA SER A 823 34.60 -38.92 -14.97
C SER A 823 33.61 -38.10 -15.62
N GLY A 824 33.97 -37.07 -15.99
CA GLY A 824 32.96 -36.23 -16.51
C GLY A 824 31.74 -36.19 -15.69
N LEU A 825 31.00 -35.36 -15.98
CA LEU A 825 29.85 -35.22 -15.37
C LEU A 825 28.82 -35.85 -16.14
N GLU A 826 28.69 -37.07 -15.98
CA GLU A 826 27.69 -37.85 -16.64
C GLU A 826 26.33 -37.62 -16.01
N SER A 827 26.29 -37.31 -14.81
CA SER A 827 25.04 -36.91 -14.22
C SER A 827 24.66 -35.54 -14.71
N SER A 828 23.48 -35.45 -15.12
CA SER A 828 23.00 -34.23 -15.63
C SER A 828 22.95 -33.19 -14.54
N THR A 829 23.39 -32.08 -14.88
CA THR A 829 23.28 -30.96 -13.96
C THR A 829 21.87 -30.56 -13.64
N PRO A 830 20.95 -30.64 -14.57
CA PRO A 830 19.54 -30.43 -14.22
C PRO A 830 19.07 -31.29 -13.05
N HIS A 831 19.48 -32.52 -13.01
CA HIS A 831 19.14 -33.36 -11.87
C HIS A 831 19.78 -32.90 -10.56
N LEU A 832 20.98 -32.45 -10.66
CA LEU A 832 21.63 -31.89 -9.48
C LEU A 832 20.98 -30.59 -9.03
N LEU A 833 20.60 -29.78 -9.95
CA LEU A 833 19.86 -28.57 -9.62
C LEU A 833 18.49 -28.85 -9.02
N ASP A 834 17.78 -29.76 -9.62
CA ASP A 834 16.46 -30.15 -9.10
C ASP A 834 16.57 -30.70 -7.70
N LEU A 835 17.53 -31.56 -7.47
CA LEU A 835 17.77 -32.07 -6.14
C LEU A 835 18.15 -30.95 -5.15
N TYR A 836 18.99 -30.09 -5.61
CA TYR A 836 19.49 -29.01 -4.79
C TYR A 836 18.39 -28.00 -4.46
N LEU A 837 17.60 -27.65 -5.41
CA LEU A 837 16.49 -26.74 -5.21
C LEU A 837 15.37 -27.34 -4.35
N ASN A 838 15.15 -28.64 -4.50
CA ASN A 838 14.16 -29.32 -3.69
C ASN A 838 14.61 -29.52 -2.23
N GLU A 839 15.89 -29.66 -2.03
CA GLU A 839 16.46 -29.81 -0.69
C GLU A 839 16.64 -28.45 0.03
N THR A 840 16.76 -27.41 -0.74
CA THR A 840 16.95 -26.08 -0.16
C THR A 840 15.60 -25.44 0.05
N PRO A 841 15.24 -25.16 1.27
CA PRO A 841 14.00 -24.45 1.54
C PRO A 841 14.13 -23.03 1.04
N ILE A 842 13.58 -22.81 -0.11
CA ILE A 842 13.54 -21.49 -0.68
C ILE A 842 12.39 -20.79 -0.02
N GLY A 843 12.72 -20.06 0.98
CA GLY A 843 11.76 -19.27 1.70
C GLY A 843 11.25 -18.08 0.90
N LYS A 844 10.13 -17.59 1.26
CA LYS A 844 9.56 -16.38 0.69
C LYS A 844 10.49 -15.20 0.91
N GLY A 845 11.04 -14.68 -0.16
CA GLY A 845 11.90 -13.50 -0.09
C GLY A 845 13.19 -13.69 0.69
N THR A 846 13.58 -14.90 0.96
CA THR A 846 14.80 -15.17 1.70
C THR A 846 16.03 -15.11 0.81
N SER A 847 17.16 -14.80 1.43
CA SER A 847 18.43 -14.96 0.76
C SER A 847 18.72 -16.43 0.57
N ILE A 848 19.17 -16.77 -0.62
CA ILE A 848 19.66 -18.10 -0.93
C ILE A 848 21.11 -18.03 -1.30
N SER A 849 21.72 -19.17 -1.34
CA SER A 849 23.07 -19.24 -1.87
C SER A 849 23.11 -18.71 -3.28
N LEU A 850 24.06 -17.84 -3.53
CA LEU A 850 24.23 -17.32 -4.85
C LEU A 850 24.42 -18.41 -5.88
N THR A 851 25.12 -19.43 -5.50
CA THR A 851 25.44 -20.51 -6.39
C THR A 851 24.22 -21.33 -6.76
N GLU A 852 23.34 -21.56 -5.80
CA GLU A 852 22.07 -22.24 -6.05
C GLU A 852 21.23 -21.48 -7.06
N PHE A 853 21.09 -20.20 -6.84
CA PHE A 853 20.34 -19.36 -7.74
C PHE A 853 20.97 -19.28 -9.13
N GLN A 854 22.27 -19.16 -9.18
CA GLN A 854 22.99 -19.09 -10.43
C GLN A 854 22.91 -20.38 -11.22
N MET A 855 22.97 -21.49 -10.54
CA MET A 855 22.81 -22.77 -11.17
C MET A 855 21.41 -22.97 -11.74
N GLU A 856 20.41 -22.58 -10.98
CA GLU A 856 19.05 -22.59 -11.45
C GLU A 856 18.87 -21.70 -12.68
N ALA A 857 19.35 -20.50 -12.62
CA ALA A 857 19.26 -19.56 -13.72
C ALA A 857 19.98 -20.08 -14.98
N MET A 858 21.12 -20.68 -14.82
CA MET A 858 21.84 -21.28 -15.93
C MET A 858 21.12 -22.48 -16.53
N TRP A 859 20.59 -23.31 -15.68
CA TRP A 859 19.82 -24.46 -16.15
C TRP A 859 18.56 -24.01 -16.90
N VAL A 860 17.84 -23.06 -16.35
CA VAL A 860 16.68 -22.48 -17.03
C VAL A 860 17.06 -21.90 -18.37
N GLN A 861 18.13 -21.12 -18.44
CA GLN A 861 18.61 -20.54 -19.68
C GLN A 861 18.97 -21.63 -20.71
N ARG A 862 19.58 -22.70 -20.24
CA ARG A 862 19.92 -23.82 -21.10
C ARG A 862 18.71 -24.58 -21.64
N GLN A 863 17.62 -24.59 -20.90
CA GLN A 863 16.38 -25.18 -21.37
C GLN A 863 15.73 -24.35 -22.48
N ILE A 864 15.97 -23.04 -22.47
CA ILE A 864 15.43 -22.18 -23.50
C ILE A 864 16.18 -22.32 -24.80
N ASP A 865 17.45 -22.29 -24.70
CA ASP A 865 18.33 -22.29 -25.85
C ASP A 865 19.55 -23.17 -25.63
N PRO A 866 19.42 -24.43 -25.87
CA PRO A 866 20.46 -25.38 -25.56
C PRO A 866 21.72 -25.23 -26.44
N VAL A 867 21.62 -24.51 -27.52
CA VAL A 867 22.72 -24.41 -28.49
C VAL A 867 23.45 -23.08 -28.39
N LEU A 868 22.74 -22.09 -28.00
CA LEU A 868 23.19 -20.80 -28.15
C LEU A 868 23.79 -20.16 -27.09
N ASP A 869 23.89 -19.05 -27.36
CA ASP A 869 23.95 -18.16 -26.50
C ASP A 869 23.21 -18.14 -25.54
N PRO A 870 23.17 -17.73 -24.63
CA PRO A 870 24.09 -16.84 -24.03
C PRO A 870 25.34 -17.53 -23.59
N ILE A 871 25.37 -18.73 -23.94
CA ILE A 871 26.52 -19.55 -23.78
C ILE A 871 27.75 -18.91 -24.29
N SER A 872 27.61 -18.18 -25.33
CA SER A 872 28.75 -17.36 -25.77
C SER A 872 29.35 -16.52 -24.67
N HIS A 873 28.61 -16.30 -23.66
CA HIS A 873 29.06 -15.55 -22.52
C HIS A 873 29.47 -16.40 -21.32
N PHE A 874 29.27 -17.72 -21.44
CA PHE A 874 29.61 -18.58 -20.33
C PHE A 874 30.87 -19.34 -20.64
N THR A 875 31.85 -19.12 -19.89
CA THR A 875 33.01 -19.96 -19.89
C THR A 875 32.81 -21.04 -18.89
N LEU A 876 32.31 -22.10 -19.35
CA LEU A 876 31.77 -23.04 -18.49
C LEU A 876 32.55 -24.33 -18.53
N GLY A 877 32.97 -24.73 -17.45
CA GLY A 877 33.30 -26.07 -17.23
C GLY A 877 32.57 -26.50 -16.02
N VAL A 878 32.02 -27.64 -16.00
CA VAL A 878 31.07 -27.97 -15.02
C VAL A 878 31.39 -29.26 -14.36
N LYS A 879 31.40 -29.26 -13.11
CA LYS A 879 31.41 -30.44 -12.28
C LYS A 879 30.15 -30.59 -11.50
N PRO A 880 29.80 -31.79 -11.15
CA PRO A 880 28.63 -31.97 -10.28
C PRO A 880 28.75 -31.23 -9.00
N ILE A 881 27.64 -30.90 -8.53
CA ILE A 881 27.55 -30.08 -7.37
C ILE A 881 27.55 -30.76 -6.05
N ASN A 882 27.54 -32.04 -6.02
CA ASN A 882 27.44 -32.70 -4.72
C ASN A 882 28.48 -32.26 -3.68
N HIS A 883 29.43 -31.48 -4.08
CA HIS A 883 30.32 -30.81 -3.18
C HIS A 883 30.12 -29.32 -3.05
N PHE A 884 29.14 -28.86 -3.76
CA PHE A 884 28.79 -27.49 -3.69
C PHE A 884 27.84 -27.26 -2.52
N LYS A 885 28.32 -27.68 -1.40
CA LYS A 885 27.67 -27.30 -0.17
C LYS A 885 28.32 -26.06 0.31
N LEU A 886 27.51 -25.12 0.56
CA LEU A 886 27.90 -23.85 1.08
C LEU A 886 28.32 -23.97 2.51
#